data_b3e7bd6dc25c8d7b96b3b1ea4d3bc84b
#
_entry.id   b3e7bd6dc25c8d7b96b3b1ea4d3bc84b
#
_cell.length_a   1.000
_cell.length_b   1.000
_cell.length_c   1.000
_cell.angle_alpha   90.00
_cell.angle_beta   90.00
_cell.angle_gamma   90.00
#
_symmetry.space_group_name_H-M   'P 1'
#
loop_
_entity.id
_entity.type
_entity.pdbx_description
1 polymer ?
#
loop_
_entity_poly.entity_id
_entity_poly.type
_entity_poly.pdbx_seq_one_letter_code
_entity_poly.pdbx_strand_id
1 'polypeptide(L)'
;MVSKSFAILFTFAAPVFFASAQVVETVPKLAGKSVVCVVRNQYPVDHHNTANIFQKGEINQNSWEKTADGGSSLIKIDFDSSGKPKIETLLSLPEGIVRDPEVSPDAARILFSMRENFDDSYGICELDLRSRKIRRLTRLAEVSDIDPVYLPDGEIAFASTRAAKYCACNRHIMCNLYKMSPDGSNITQIGNSIEFESTPSVMRDGRILYTRWEYVDRNFSGAQGLWTCNPDGTRHALYWGQETKNPALNGVQMPDSSKVAAILSSCHDVAWGALAVIDRNAGIEGEKSVVKIFPASARKLIDKPGDKFADSMKAVKLKYEDPEPVSESLLLASRQNSEKSPAMGLYLIDIESGGEIPVAKASGEKGIFDAKLVAPKPEPPAVAPQRSYGSERALMYVSNVYEGTHMKGVKKGDIKSLRVICNPPKLYWSPGYWENEGSQAPAMNYDDYDDKVILGTVPVESDGSAYFEVPSEKFLYLQALDENGDMVQTMRSGVSVLPGEISSCSGCHESRNSPPPPSLQPSMALKRKPSKILPAPRGIAGAELSYMKNIQPILDRHCVKCHDFGGKGSGKIILCGDRGLVFNQSYLQLHSKRAISAIGAGADAVQEANSWGARQSRIVKMIRAGHGGVKLGDGEFADLRAWIDANAPYYPTEDCAYPQNPSGRSPLAFGEIQRLFELAESGAGKFGYSREEISELGAPFGIWKGNVVKNRIAARLYRYEAVSFDRPELSPILKAIEAGSPAHEEALGIIRRGAERLAKKPRADMDGYEFSADAKSKNRRMEALQRLESLARKAIESGESFRDPETLEGKAPAE
;
A
#
# COMPACT_ATOMS: atom_id res chain seq x y z
N MET A 1 -18.50 39.92 -2.37
CA MET A 1 -17.26 40.54 -1.83
C MET A 1 -16.13 40.16 -2.74
N VAL A 2 -15.32 41.10 -3.15
CA VAL A 2 -14.36 41.00 -4.25
C VAL A 2 -13.25 40.03 -3.92
N SER A 3 -13.11 38.94 -4.71
CA SER A 3 -12.02 37.99 -4.66
C SER A 3 -10.70 38.69 -5.02
N LYS A 4 -9.80 38.81 -4.06
CA LYS A 4 -8.41 39.19 -4.34
C LYS A 4 -7.64 37.93 -4.74
N SER A 5 -7.49 37.73 -6.06
CA SER A 5 -6.52 36.77 -6.61
C SER A 5 -5.10 37.23 -6.23
N PHE A 6 -4.43 36.51 -5.37
CA PHE A 6 -3.01 36.69 -5.12
C PHE A 6 -2.21 36.11 -6.28
N ALA A 7 -1.78 36.96 -7.20
CA ALA A 7 -0.75 36.63 -8.17
C ALA A 7 0.59 36.86 -7.46
N ILE A 8 1.33 35.79 -7.21
CA ILE A 8 2.72 35.90 -6.72
C ILE A 8 3.57 36.31 -7.90
N LEU A 9 4.05 37.55 -7.87
CA LEU A 9 5.01 38.09 -8.84
C LEU A 9 6.40 37.59 -8.43
N PHE A 10 6.95 36.64 -9.15
CA PHE A 10 8.36 36.29 -9.04
C PHE A 10 9.20 37.38 -9.73
N THR A 11 9.95 38.17 -8.98
CA THR A 11 10.97 39.05 -9.48
C THR A 11 12.22 38.24 -9.82
N PHE A 12 12.61 38.23 -11.09
CA PHE A 12 13.82 37.58 -11.55
C PHE A 12 15.06 38.30 -10.98
N ALA A 13 15.76 37.64 -10.06
CA ALA A 13 17.11 37.99 -9.66
C ALA A 13 18.12 37.41 -10.68
N ALA A 14 19.29 38.03 -10.80
CA ALA A 14 20.32 37.73 -11.76
C ALA A 14 20.73 36.26 -11.87
N PRO A 15 21.26 35.77 -12.99
CA PRO A 15 21.51 34.37 -13.25
C PRO A 15 22.59 33.80 -12.33
N VAL A 16 22.14 33.02 -11.36
CA VAL A 16 22.98 32.04 -10.69
C VAL A 16 23.12 30.87 -11.66
N PHE A 17 24.35 30.48 -11.98
CA PHE A 17 24.65 29.36 -12.87
C PHE A 17 24.11 28.05 -12.27
N PHE A 18 22.92 27.68 -12.65
CA PHE A 18 22.39 26.35 -12.36
C PHE A 18 22.75 25.36 -13.46
N ALA A 19 22.82 24.08 -13.11
CA ALA A 19 23.13 23.01 -14.02
C ALA A 19 22.27 23.09 -15.28
N SER A 20 22.84 23.49 -16.39
CA SER A 20 22.15 23.57 -17.66
C SER A 20 22.12 22.20 -18.33
N ALA A 21 20.99 21.83 -18.88
CA ALA A 21 20.94 20.69 -19.79
C ALA A 21 21.80 21.01 -21.03
N GLN A 22 22.60 20.04 -21.46
CA GLN A 22 23.37 20.12 -22.69
C GLN A 22 22.72 19.25 -23.74
N VAL A 23 22.54 19.82 -24.90
CA VAL A 23 22.03 19.07 -26.04
C VAL A 23 23.18 18.27 -26.64
N VAL A 24 22.88 17.02 -26.97
CA VAL A 24 23.94 16.13 -27.44
C VAL A 24 24.15 16.21 -28.94
N GLU A 25 23.07 16.22 -29.72
CA GLU A 25 23.14 16.25 -31.20
C GLU A 25 21.83 16.75 -31.84
N THR A 26 21.82 16.91 -33.17
CA THR A 26 20.60 17.11 -33.97
C THR A 26 19.76 15.80 -33.98
N VAL A 27 18.48 15.90 -33.72
CA VAL A 27 17.54 14.76 -33.69
C VAL A 27 16.46 14.93 -34.79
N PRO A 28 16.71 14.54 -36.05
CA PRO A 28 15.78 14.77 -37.17
C PRO A 28 14.37 14.21 -36.93
N LYS A 29 14.23 13.12 -36.18
CA LYS A 29 12.93 12.53 -35.82
C LYS A 29 12.07 13.39 -34.89
N LEU A 30 12.69 14.43 -34.26
CA LEU A 30 11.99 15.42 -33.43
C LEU A 30 11.89 16.79 -34.14
N ALA A 31 12.28 16.90 -35.40
CA ALA A 31 12.18 18.16 -36.16
C ALA A 31 10.78 18.81 -36.08
N GLY A 32 10.75 20.11 -35.74
CA GLY A 32 9.49 20.86 -35.54
C GLY A 32 8.69 20.53 -34.28
N LYS A 33 9.20 19.67 -33.39
CA LYS A 33 8.55 19.30 -32.11
C LYS A 33 9.14 20.07 -30.95
N SER A 34 8.41 20.11 -29.85
CA SER A 34 8.87 20.63 -28.57
C SER A 34 8.62 19.61 -27.47
N VAL A 35 9.53 19.59 -26.49
CA VAL A 35 9.45 18.69 -25.32
C VAL A 35 9.66 19.52 -24.06
N VAL A 36 8.83 19.29 -23.04
CA VAL A 36 9.06 19.78 -21.68
C VAL A 36 9.61 18.64 -20.84
N CYS A 37 10.57 18.93 -19.96
CA CYS A 37 11.15 17.94 -19.04
C CYS A 37 11.74 18.62 -17.81
N VAL A 38 12.12 17.81 -16.83
CA VAL A 38 12.69 18.26 -15.56
C VAL A 38 14.16 17.93 -15.48
N VAL A 39 14.96 18.87 -14.96
CA VAL A 39 16.37 18.66 -14.59
C VAL A 39 16.44 18.61 -13.06
N ARG A 40 16.80 17.46 -12.49
CA ARG A 40 16.90 17.24 -11.05
C ARG A 40 17.93 16.15 -10.72
N ASN A 41 18.25 15.97 -9.45
CA ASN A 41 18.96 14.80 -9.00
C ASN A 41 18.04 13.56 -9.09
N GLN A 42 18.64 12.36 -9.24
CA GLN A 42 17.90 11.12 -9.08
C GLN A 42 17.47 10.95 -7.62
N TYR A 43 16.30 10.38 -7.41
CA TYR A 43 15.84 10.00 -6.08
C TYR A 43 16.81 9.01 -5.43
N PRO A 44 17.08 9.14 -4.13
CA PRO A 44 17.95 8.20 -3.44
C PRO A 44 17.31 6.81 -3.42
N VAL A 45 18.15 5.79 -3.51
CA VAL A 45 17.72 4.40 -3.32
C VAL A 45 17.27 4.20 -1.88
N ASP A 46 16.07 3.70 -1.68
CA ASP A 46 15.53 3.34 -0.40
C ASP A 46 14.93 1.91 -0.47
N HIS A 47 14.13 1.57 0.53
CA HIS A 47 13.57 0.22 0.66
C HIS A 47 12.63 -0.14 -0.51
N HIS A 48 11.82 0.81 -0.95
CA HIS A 48 10.83 0.58 -2.02
C HIS A 48 10.90 1.60 -3.14
N ASN A 49 10.43 1.20 -4.32
CA ASN A 49 10.29 2.03 -5.51
C ASN A 49 9.26 3.16 -5.36
N THR A 50 8.55 3.22 -4.24
CA THR A 50 7.63 4.32 -3.87
C THR A 50 8.32 5.47 -3.13
N ALA A 51 9.62 5.38 -2.93
CA ALA A 51 10.43 6.36 -2.17
C ALA A 51 10.52 7.74 -2.82
N ASN A 52 9.75 8.06 -3.80
CA ASN A 52 9.75 9.32 -4.55
C ASN A 52 8.75 10.38 -4.05
N ILE A 53 7.93 10.06 -3.04
CA ILE A 53 6.93 11.00 -2.51
C ILE A 53 7.56 12.11 -1.68
N PHE A 54 8.57 11.79 -0.89
CA PHE A 54 9.32 12.72 -0.04
C PHE A 54 8.47 13.61 0.85
N GLN A 55 7.58 13.00 1.59
CA GLN A 55 6.81 13.73 2.57
C GLN A 55 7.55 13.82 3.92
N LYS A 56 7.37 14.91 4.65
CA LYS A 56 7.95 15.08 5.99
C LYS A 56 7.53 13.92 6.92
N GLY A 57 8.51 13.31 7.57
CA GLY A 57 8.31 12.14 8.43
C GLY A 57 8.61 10.81 7.76
N GLU A 58 8.84 10.77 6.46
CA GLU A 58 9.30 9.58 5.75
C GLU A 58 10.76 9.23 6.05
N ILE A 59 11.12 7.97 5.84
CA ILE A 59 12.50 7.50 6.03
C ILE A 59 13.46 8.21 5.07
N ASN A 60 13.12 8.24 3.80
CA ASN A 60 14.02 8.74 2.76
C ASN A 60 14.11 10.28 2.68
N GLN A 61 13.26 11.00 3.37
CA GLN A 61 13.39 12.46 3.48
C GLN A 61 14.78 12.86 4.03
N ASN A 62 15.27 12.12 5.03
CA ASN A 62 16.60 12.35 5.60
C ASN A 62 17.73 12.07 4.60
N SER A 63 17.52 11.18 3.64
CA SER A 63 18.49 10.90 2.56
C SER A 63 18.54 12.03 1.56
N TRP A 64 17.40 12.67 1.29
CA TRP A 64 17.32 13.86 0.44
C TRP A 64 18.09 15.06 1.02
N GLU A 65 17.99 15.28 2.32
CA GLU A 65 18.72 16.32 3.05
C GLU A 65 20.25 16.21 2.87
N LYS A 66 20.77 14.99 2.83
CA LYS A 66 22.20 14.71 2.66
C LYS A 66 22.69 14.85 1.23
N THR A 67 21.79 14.78 0.26
CA THR A 67 22.08 14.97 -1.16
C THR A 67 21.82 16.40 -1.62
N ALA A 68 21.72 17.32 -0.68
CA ALA A 68 21.21 18.68 -0.81
C ALA A 68 22.06 19.68 -1.63
N ASP A 69 22.79 19.25 -2.63
CA ASP A 69 23.05 20.09 -3.80
C ASP A 69 21.74 20.22 -4.61
N GLY A 70 20.67 20.52 -3.89
CA GLY A 70 19.30 20.58 -4.35
C GLY A 70 19.11 21.46 -5.55
N GLY A 71 17.89 21.69 -5.84
CA GLY A 71 17.46 22.50 -6.95
C GLY A 71 17.13 21.68 -8.18
N SER A 72 16.09 22.15 -8.83
CA SER A 72 15.58 21.56 -10.05
C SER A 72 15.13 22.64 -11.01
N SER A 73 14.94 22.27 -12.26
CA SER A 73 14.43 23.19 -13.28
C SER A 73 13.44 22.49 -14.19
N LEU A 74 12.35 23.18 -14.54
CA LEU A 74 11.49 22.84 -15.64
C LEU A 74 12.04 23.49 -16.90
N ILE A 75 12.37 22.70 -17.90
CA ILE A 75 12.95 23.18 -19.16
C ILE A 75 12.07 22.76 -20.34
N LYS A 76 12.13 23.57 -21.42
CA LYS A 76 11.56 23.26 -22.71
C LYS A 76 12.65 23.14 -23.75
N ILE A 77 12.60 22.12 -24.59
CA ILE A 77 13.51 21.87 -25.70
C ILE A 77 12.70 22.00 -26.98
N ASP A 78 12.98 23.02 -27.77
CA ASP A 78 12.41 23.23 -29.10
C ASP A 78 13.35 22.72 -30.18
N PHE A 79 12.86 21.87 -31.08
CA PHE A 79 13.60 21.35 -32.20
C PHE A 79 13.22 22.10 -33.46
N ASP A 80 14.20 22.72 -34.15
CA ASP A 80 13.96 23.41 -35.43
C ASP A 80 13.62 22.43 -36.57
N SER A 81 13.43 22.92 -37.78
CA SER A 81 13.08 22.11 -38.96
C SER A 81 14.15 21.07 -39.34
N SER A 82 15.36 21.21 -38.84
CA SER A 82 16.44 20.23 -39.02
C SER A 82 16.55 19.24 -37.86
N GLY A 83 15.80 19.47 -36.78
CA GLY A 83 15.90 18.71 -35.54
C GLY A 83 17.04 19.23 -34.63
N LYS A 84 17.54 20.46 -34.85
CA LYS A 84 18.51 21.09 -33.96
C LYS A 84 17.78 21.67 -32.76
N PRO A 85 18.16 21.32 -31.54
CA PRO A 85 17.47 21.73 -30.35
C PRO A 85 17.91 23.07 -29.81
N LYS A 86 16.97 23.78 -29.18
CA LYS A 86 17.14 24.99 -28.36
C LYS A 86 16.50 24.77 -27.01
N ILE A 87 17.24 24.97 -25.93
CA ILE A 87 16.73 24.83 -24.54
C ILE A 87 16.31 26.19 -24.01
N GLU A 88 15.17 26.21 -23.38
CA GLU A 88 14.61 27.32 -22.61
C GLU A 88 14.27 26.84 -21.18
N THR A 89 14.74 27.59 -20.15
CA THR A 89 14.34 27.34 -18.76
C THR A 89 13.01 28.04 -18.47
N LEU A 90 12.00 27.28 -18.12
CA LEU A 90 10.66 27.79 -17.80
C LEU A 90 10.53 28.16 -16.32
N LEU A 91 11.15 27.36 -15.43
CA LEU A 91 11.19 27.55 -13.98
C LEU A 91 12.51 27.01 -13.44
N SER A 92 13.08 27.69 -12.46
CA SER A 92 14.24 27.22 -11.71
C SER A 92 14.02 27.39 -10.22
N LEU A 93 14.22 26.30 -9.48
CA LEU A 93 14.11 26.24 -8.03
C LEU A 93 15.49 25.89 -7.43
N PRO A 94 16.14 26.83 -6.74
CA PRO A 94 17.48 26.60 -6.17
C PRO A 94 17.54 25.52 -5.11
N GLU A 95 16.50 25.44 -4.27
CA GLU A 95 16.42 24.54 -3.10
C GLU A 95 15.24 23.57 -3.20
N GLY A 96 14.35 23.79 -4.17
CA GLY A 96 13.13 23.05 -4.34
C GLY A 96 13.20 21.96 -5.42
N ILE A 97 12.08 21.26 -5.56
CA ILE A 97 11.88 20.25 -6.61
C ILE A 97 10.64 20.59 -7.43
N VAL A 98 10.81 20.61 -8.75
CA VAL A 98 9.73 20.48 -9.73
C VAL A 98 9.77 19.08 -10.32
N ARG A 99 8.59 18.47 -10.56
CA ARG A 99 8.46 17.11 -11.10
C ARG A 99 7.10 16.92 -11.81
N ASP A 100 6.94 15.84 -12.51
CA ASP A 100 5.69 15.33 -13.11
C ASP A 100 4.99 16.38 -14.02
N PRO A 101 5.67 17.00 -15.01
CA PRO A 101 4.99 17.90 -15.92
C PRO A 101 3.99 17.13 -16.79
N GLU A 102 2.82 17.73 -17.01
CA GLU A 102 1.81 17.24 -17.96
C GLU A 102 1.30 18.37 -18.82
N VAL A 103 1.25 18.15 -20.12
CA VAL A 103 0.87 19.16 -21.11
C VAL A 103 -0.63 19.12 -21.36
N SER A 104 -1.28 20.27 -21.31
CA SER A 104 -2.72 20.36 -21.60
C SER A 104 -3.06 19.90 -23.04
N PRO A 105 -4.27 19.40 -23.31
CA PRO A 105 -4.66 18.91 -24.63
C PRO A 105 -4.47 19.94 -25.76
N ASP A 106 -4.65 21.21 -25.45
CA ASP A 106 -4.43 22.33 -26.36
C ASP A 106 -2.93 22.77 -26.49
N ALA A 107 -2.04 22.16 -25.74
CA ALA A 107 -0.62 22.48 -25.60
C ALA A 107 -0.33 23.92 -25.13
N ALA A 108 -1.27 24.59 -24.49
CA ALA A 108 -1.14 25.96 -24.00
C ALA A 108 -0.64 26.05 -22.56
N ARG A 109 -0.81 24.99 -21.76
CA ARG A 109 -0.49 24.97 -20.33
C ARG A 109 0.29 23.72 -19.94
N ILE A 110 0.99 23.81 -18.83
CA ILE A 110 1.71 22.68 -18.22
C ILE A 110 1.32 22.60 -16.76
N LEU A 111 0.76 21.46 -16.34
CA LEU A 111 0.66 21.09 -14.94
C LEU A 111 2.00 20.52 -14.47
N PHE A 112 2.32 20.68 -13.21
CA PHE A 112 3.48 20.06 -12.57
C PHE A 112 3.33 20.05 -11.06
N SER A 113 4.05 19.17 -10.40
CA SER A 113 4.17 19.13 -8.95
C SER A 113 5.38 19.93 -8.51
N MET A 114 5.27 20.69 -7.42
CA MET A 114 6.36 21.54 -6.93
C MET A 114 6.36 21.62 -5.41
N ARG A 115 7.55 21.59 -4.81
CA ARG A 115 7.84 22.11 -3.46
C ARG A 115 9.00 23.10 -3.54
N GLU A 116 8.93 24.17 -2.75
CA GLU A 116 9.88 25.28 -2.83
C GLU A 116 11.19 25.01 -2.10
N ASN A 117 11.14 24.20 -1.06
CA ASN A 117 12.28 23.81 -0.24
C ASN A 117 12.01 22.46 0.45
N PHE A 118 12.97 22.00 1.27
CA PHE A 118 12.88 20.73 2.00
C PHE A 118 11.71 20.65 2.98
N ASP A 119 11.36 21.74 3.65
CA ASP A 119 10.29 21.77 4.65
C ASP A 119 8.89 21.93 4.04
N ASP A 120 8.78 22.27 2.73
CA ASP A 120 7.51 22.39 2.04
C ASP A 120 7.00 21.01 1.56
N SER A 121 5.69 20.88 1.40
CA SER A 121 5.05 19.73 0.75
C SER A 121 4.80 20.00 -0.72
N TYR A 122 4.72 18.95 -1.53
CA TYR A 122 4.37 19.11 -2.93
C TYR A 122 2.95 19.66 -3.09
N GLY A 123 2.79 20.57 -4.04
CA GLY A 123 1.48 21.05 -4.50
C GLY A 123 1.45 21.09 -6.01
N ILE A 124 0.25 20.99 -6.57
CA ILE A 124 0.04 21.08 -8.02
C ILE A 124 0.05 22.55 -8.45
N CYS A 125 0.82 22.81 -9.50
CA CYS A 125 0.93 24.12 -10.14
C CYS A 125 0.59 24.02 -11.63
N GLU A 126 0.14 25.12 -12.22
CA GLU A 126 -0.11 25.25 -13.65
C GLU A 126 0.64 26.46 -14.22
N LEU A 127 1.41 26.25 -15.26
CA LEU A 127 2.12 27.27 -16.03
C LEU A 127 1.38 27.53 -17.34
N ASP A 128 0.99 28.76 -17.60
CA ASP A 128 0.56 29.22 -18.91
C ASP A 128 1.77 29.53 -19.79
N LEU A 129 1.92 28.84 -20.90
CA LEU A 129 3.10 28.93 -21.77
C LEU A 129 3.22 30.28 -22.48
N ARG A 130 2.11 30.96 -22.74
CA ARG A 130 2.09 32.27 -23.40
C ARG A 130 2.44 33.40 -22.45
N SER A 131 1.75 33.45 -21.30
CA SER A 131 1.92 34.55 -20.34
C SER A 131 3.06 34.31 -19.35
N ARG A 132 3.57 33.07 -19.26
CA ARG A 132 4.60 32.64 -18.30
C ARG A 132 4.14 32.76 -16.85
N LYS A 133 2.84 32.87 -16.58
CA LYS A 133 2.29 32.93 -15.23
C LYS A 133 2.13 31.52 -14.67
N ILE A 134 2.56 31.35 -13.42
CA ILE A 134 2.35 30.12 -12.65
C ILE A 134 1.21 30.37 -11.67
N ARG A 135 0.27 29.44 -11.63
CA ARG A 135 -0.83 29.39 -10.69
C ARG A 135 -0.67 28.14 -9.80
N ARG A 136 -0.63 28.29 -8.50
CA ARG A 136 -0.66 27.17 -7.57
C ARG A 136 -2.11 26.73 -7.34
N LEU A 137 -2.43 25.47 -7.62
CA LEU A 137 -3.77 24.92 -7.52
C LEU A 137 -4.02 24.29 -6.14
N THR A 138 -3.01 23.61 -5.59
CA THR A 138 -3.11 22.98 -4.27
C THR A 138 -1.91 23.36 -3.39
N ARG A 139 -2.18 23.53 -2.11
CA ARG A 139 -1.19 23.67 -1.05
C ARG A 139 -1.84 23.30 0.28
N LEU A 140 -1.34 22.30 0.94
CA LEU A 140 -1.81 21.88 2.25
C LEU A 140 -0.60 21.42 3.07
N ALA A 141 -0.48 21.92 4.31
CA ALA A 141 0.62 21.54 5.19
C ALA A 141 0.64 20.02 5.41
N GLU A 142 1.82 19.43 5.30
CA GLU A 142 2.06 17.98 5.48
C GLU A 142 1.22 17.07 4.57
N VAL A 143 0.77 17.57 3.43
CA VAL A 143 0.14 16.78 2.36
C VAL A 143 0.91 17.04 1.06
N SER A 144 1.32 15.97 0.40
CA SER A 144 1.94 16.03 -0.91
C SER A 144 0.93 15.65 -1.99
N ASP A 145 0.80 16.52 -2.99
CA ASP A 145 0.03 16.32 -4.21
C ASP A 145 1.01 16.22 -5.39
N ILE A 146 1.00 15.09 -6.11
CA ILE A 146 1.96 14.75 -7.17
C ILE A 146 1.26 14.11 -8.36
N ASP A 147 2.00 13.92 -9.45
CA ASP A 147 1.56 13.23 -10.67
C ASP A 147 0.24 13.79 -11.26
N PRO A 148 0.11 15.09 -11.55
CA PRO A 148 -1.13 15.64 -12.08
C PRO A 148 -1.34 15.27 -13.55
N VAL A 149 -2.59 15.05 -13.96
CA VAL A 149 -3.00 14.81 -15.35
C VAL A 149 -4.33 15.51 -15.66
N TYR A 150 -4.44 16.11 -16.86
CA TYR A 150 -5.71 16.67 -17.34
C TYR A 150 -6.67 15.55 -17.72
N LEU A 151 -7.91 15.62 -17.24
CA LEU A 151 -9.01 14.74 -17.62
C LEU A 151 -9.80 15.31 -18.82
N PRO A 152 -10.55 14.46 -19.57
CA PRO A 152 -11.29 14.89 -20.77
C PRO A 152 -12.36 15.97 -20.54
N ASP A 153 -12.86 16.08 -19.32
CA ASP A 153 -13.85 17.11 -18.91
C ASP A 153 -13.20 18.40 -18.38
N GLY A 154 -11.86 18.50 -18.48
CA GLY A 154 -11.07 19.63 -18.00
C GLY A 154 -10.75 19.57 -16.52
N GLU A 155 -11.26 18.60 -15.74
CA GLU A 155 -10.83 18.33 -14.38
C GLU A 155 -9.37 17.84 -14.36
N ILE A 156 -8.79 17.73 -13.17
CA ILE A 156 -7.39 17.30 -12.98
C ILE A 156 -7.39 16.12 -12.01
N ALA A 157 -6.83 14.97 -12.43
CA ALA A 157 -6.52 13.88 -11.53
C ALA A 157 -5.07 13.99 -11.04
N PHE A 158 -4.80 13.52 -9.83
CA PHE A 158 -3.47 13.55 -9.22
C PHE A 158 -3.36 12.53 -8.10
N ALA A 159 -2.14 12.19 -7.69
CA ALA A 159 -1.90 11.37 -6.51
C ALA A 159 -1.71 12.28 -5.28
N SER A 160 -2.27 11.88 -4.13
CA SER A 160 -2.22 12.68 -2.91
C SER A 160 -2.08 11.84 -1.66
N THR A 161 -1.36 12.39 -0.68
CA THR A 161 -1.24 11.83 0.67
C THR A 161 -2.32 12.34 1.64
N ARG A 162 -3.45 12.88 1.12
CA ARG A 162 -4.59 13.35 1.94
C ARG A 162 -5.20 12.22 2.77
N ALA A 163 -5.36 11.02 2.21
CA ALA A 163 -5.68 9.83 2.97
C ALA A 163 -4.39 9.31 3.63
N ALA A 164 -3.90 10.03 4.63
CA ALA A 164 -2.62 9.78 5.27
C ALA A 164 -2.55 8.35 5.83
N LYS A 165 -1.68 7.53 5.27
CA LYS A 165 -1.43 6.17 5.70
C LYS A 165 0.00 5.77 5.38
N TYR A 166 0.50 4.80 6.15
CA TYR A 166 1.82 4.23 5.92
C TYR A 166 1.73 2.96 5.06
N CYS A 167 2.81 2.66 4.38
CA CYS A 167 3.04 1.35 3.83
C CYS A 167 2.98 0.29 4.94
N ALA A 168 2.46 -0.88 4.62
CA ALA A 168 2.34 -1.94 5.61
C ALA A 168 3.69 -2.37 6.20
N CYS A 169 4.79 -2.31 5.45
CA CYS A 169 6.10 -2.82 5.87
C CYS A 169 7.17 -1.75 6.13
N ASN A 170 6.89 -0.47 5.93
CA ASN A 170 7.86 0.61 6.16
C ASN A 170 7.20 1.96 6.49
N ARG A 171 8.01 2.99 6.75
CA ARG A 171 7.55 4.33 7.10
C ARG A 171 7.23 5.22 5.91
N HIS A 172 7.15 4.68 4.71
CA HIS A 172 6.72 5.46 3.55
C HIS A 172 5.25 5.80 3.67
N ILE A 173 4.94 7.07 3.49
CA ILE A 173 3.55 7.52 3.39
C ILE A 173 3.07 7.19 1.99
N MET A 174 1.89 6.56 1.91
CA MET A 174 1.27 6.12 0.67
C MET A 174 0.30 7.17 0.15
N CYS A 175 0.18 7.28 -1.16
CA CYS A 175 -0.79 8.14 -1.83
C CYS A 175 -1.93 7.35 -2.47
N ASN A 176 -3.06 8.01 -2.64
CA ASN A 176 -4.17 7.54 -3.47
C ASN A 176 -4.50 8.58 -4.55
N LEU A 177 -5.32 8.18 -5.51
CA LEU A 177 -5.78 9.07 -6.56
C LEU A 177 -6.89 10.00 -6.06
N TYR A 178 -6.78 11.25 -6.44
CA TYR A 178 -7.74 12.33 -6.21
C TYR A 178 -8.04 13.04 -7.53
N LYS A 179 -9.12 13.81 -7.55
CA LYS A 179 -9.43 14.74 -8.63
C LYS A 179 -9.86 16.08 -8.08
N MET A 180 -9.77 17.11 -8.89
CA MET A 180 -10.19 18.47 -8.60
C MET A 180 -10.69 19.18 -9.85
N SER A 181 -11.45 20.24 -9.65
CA SER A 181 -11.81 21.18 -10.72
C SER A 181 -10.58 21.94 -11.25
N PRO A 182 -10.62 22.52 -12.47
CA PRO A 182 -9.46 23.17 -13.08
C PRO A 182 -8.90 24.36 -12.29
N ASP A 183 -9.69 24.93 -11.41
CA ASP A 183 -9.28 26.04 -10.54
C ASP A 183 -8.67 25.57 -9.20
N GLY A 184 -8.62 24.25 -8.92
CA GLY A 184 -8.15 23.66 -7.68
C GLY A 184 -9.23 23.49 -6.61
N SER A 185 -10.52 23.72 -6.94
CA SER A 185 -11.67 23.45 -6.06
C SER A 185 -12.13 21.99 -6.16
N ASN A 186 -13.09 21.62 -5.32
CA ASN A 186 -13.79 20.33 -5.36
C ASN A 186 -12.89 19.11 -5.30
N ILE A 187 -11.85 19.14 -4.46
CA ILE A 187 -10.93 18.02 -4.30
C ILE A 187 -11.67 16.83 -3.70
N THR A 188 -11.70 15.70 -4.40
CA THR A 188 -12.34 14.45 -3.96
C THR A 188 -11.50 13.25 -4.29
N GLN A 189 -11.54 12.24 -3.40
CA GLN A 189 -10.84 10.98 -3.58
C GLN A 189 -11.50 10.13 -4.66
N ILE A 190 -10.70 9.57 -5.57
CA ILE A 190 -11.15 8.66 -6.63
C ILE A 190 -10.48 7.28 -6.56
N GLY A 191 -9.44 7.11 -5.75
CA GLY A 191 -8.79 5.83 -5.48
C GLY A 191 -8.76 5.53 -3.98
N ASN A 192 -8.85 4.25 -3.61
CA ASN A 192 -8.90 3.84 -2.19
C ASN A 192 -8.24 2.47 -1.97
N SER A 193 -7.09 2.23 -2.58
CA SER A 193 -6.24 1.08 -2.26
C SER A 193 -5.64 1.23 -0.86
N ILE A 194 -5.33 0.13 -0.21
CA ILE A 194 -4.65 0.14 1.10
C ILE A 194 -3.22 0.64 1.02
N GLU A 195 -2.59 0.50 -0.15
CA GLU A 195 -1.23 0.97 -0.40
C GLU A 195 -1.24 2.12 -1.42
N PHE A 196 -0.35 2.07 -2.35
CA PHE A 196 0.03 3.09 -3.29
C PHE A 196 -0.83 3.08 -4.56
N GLU A 197 -1.31 4.25 -4.96
CA GLU A 197 -1.91 4.53 -6.26
C GLU A 197 -1.31 5.83 -6.79
N SER A 198 -0.64 5.79 -7.97
CA SER A 198 0.07 6.94 -8.52
C SER A 198 0.26 6.85 -10.02
N THR A 199 0.98 7.84 -10.56
CA THR A 199 1.33 7.92 -11.98
C THR A 199 0.14 7.75 -12.93
N PRO A 200 -0.97 8.51 -12.73
CA PRO A 200 -2.11 8.44 -13.62
C PRO A 200 -1.76 8.94 -15.01
N SER A 201 -2.34 8.32 -16.03
CA SER A 201 -2.34 8.79 -17.41
C SER A 201 -3.72 8.57 -18.01
N VAL A 202 -4.14 9.39 -18.99
CA VAL A 202 -5.45 9.26 -19.61
C VAL A 202 -5.36 8.39 -20.86
N MET A 203 -6.21 7.38 -20.92
CA MET A 203 -6.34 6.49 -22.06
C MET A 203 -7.23 7.10 -23.15
N ARG A 204 -7.11 6.59 -24.38
CA ARG A 204 -7.93 7.04 -25.53
C ARG A 204 -9.43 6.84 -25.35
N ASP A 205 -9.85 5.97 -24.44
CA ASP A 205 -11.26 5.75 -24.10
C ASP A 205 -11.75 6.64 -22.94
N GLY A 206 -10.92 7.55 -22.47
CA GLY A 206 -11.22 8.51 -21.41
C GLY A 206 -11.00 7.98 -19.98
N ARG A 207 -10.67 6.70 -19.81
CA ARG A 207 -10.34 6.15 -18.49
C ARG A 207 -8.95 6.57 -18.03
N ILE A 208 -8.73 6.52 -16.73
CA ILE A 208 -7.42 6.71 -16.11
C ILE A 208 -6.70 5.36 -16.05
N LEU A 209 -5.48 5.28 -16.56
CA LEU A 209 -4.53 4.19 -16.34
C LEU A 209 -3.56 4.63 -15.24
N TYR A 210 -3.28 3.79 -14.25
CA TYR A 210 -2.45 4.15 -13.12
C TYR A 210 -1.73 2.94 -12.54
N THR A 211 -0.68 3.18 -11.77
CA THR A 211 0.01 2.14 -10.99
C THR A 211 -0.70 1.94 -9.66
N ARG A 212 -0.95 0.68 -9.28
CA ARG A 212 -1.48 0.31 -7.98
C ARG A 212 -0.66 -0.79 -7.35
N TRP A 213 -0.28 -0.57 -6.10
CA TRP A 213 0.30 -1.60 -5.26
C TRP A 213 -0.72 -2.15 -4.28
N GLU A 214 -0.77 -3.46 -4.16
CA GLU A 214 -1.59 -4.16 -3.17
C GLU A 214 -0.71 -4.96 -2.23
N TYR A 215 -0.81 -4.68 -0.95
CA TYR A 215 -0.17 -5.43 0.11
C TYR A 215 -1.24 -6.28 0.80
N VAL A 216 -1.46 -7.46 0.29
CA VAL A 216 -2.62 -8.32 0.60
C VAL A 216 -2.18 -9.76 0.88
N ASP A 217 -3.13 -10.65 1.23
CA ASP A 217 -2.89 -12.07 1.56
C ASP A 217 -2.34 -12.91 0.40
N ARG A 218 -1.53 -12.35 -0.46
CA ARG A 218 -0.82 -13.03 -1.54
C ARG A 218 0.53 -12.37 -1.74
N ASN A 219 1.26 -12.72 -2.79
CA ASN A 219 2.53 -12.09 -3.07
C ASN A 219 2.42 -10.56 -3.13
N PHE A 220 2.82 -9.90 -2.06
CA PHE A 220 2.69 -8.45 -1.90
C PHE A 220 3.79 -7.68 -2.61
N SER A 221 4.99 -8.24 -2.75
CA SER A 221 6.11 -7.56 -3.39
C SER A 221 5.94 -7.46 -4.91
N GLY A 222 5.28 -8.42 -5.53
CA GLY A 222 4.97 -8.41 -6.96
C GLY A 222 3.60 -7.83 -7.32
N ALA A 223 2.77 -7.46 -6.35
CA ALA A 223 1.42 -6.98 -6.61
C ALA A 223 1.38 -5.47 -6.92
N GLN A 224 2.27 -5.00 -7.80
CA GLN A 224 2.34 -3.62 -8.31
C GLN A 224 2.05 -3.64 -9.80
N GLY A 225 0.77 -3.61 -10.16
CA GLY A 225 0.30 -3.70 -11.54
C GLY A 225 -0.26 -2.40 -12.08
N LEU A 226 -0.58 -2.41 -13.36
CA LEU A 226 -1.32 -1.34 -14.03
C LEU A 226 -2.82 -1.59 -13.86
N TRP A 227 -3.54 -0.56 -13.44
CA TRP A 227 -4.98 -0.56 -13.21
C TRP A 227 -5.66 0.55 -13.99
N THR A 228 -6.95 0.42 -14.20
CA THR A 228 -7.78 1.47 -14.78
C THR A 228 -8.96 1.81 -13.89
N CYS A 229 -9.42 3.06 -13.96
CA CYS A 229 -10.71 3.50 -13.42
C CYS A 229 -11.33 4.57 -14.32
N ASN A 230 -12.60 4.85 -14.11
CA ASN A 230 -13.25 6.02 -14.71
C ASN A 230 -12.74 7.32 -14.05
N PRO A 231 -12.85 8.49 -14.71
CA PRO A 231 -12.45 9.77 -14.14
C PRO A 231 -13.13 10.13 -12.80
N ASP A 232 -14.31 9.58 -12.53
CA ASP A 232 -15.04 9.75 -11.27
C ASP A 232 -14.61 8.76 -10.17
N GLY A 233 -13.63 7.89 -10.45
CA GLY A 233 -13.12 6.86 -9.54
C GLY A 233 -13.92 5.56 -9.51
N THR A 234 -14.96 5.42 -10.32
CA THR A 234 -15.69 4.16 -10.43
C THR A 234 -14.96 3.16 -11.33
N ARG A 235 -15.34 1.89 -11.27
CA ARG A 235 -14.85 0.82 -12.16
C ARG A 235 -13.34 0.56 -12.07
N HIS A 236 -12.78 0.55 -10.87
CA HIS A 236 -11.41 0.09 -10.68
C HIS A 236 -11.25 -1.35 -11.19
N ALA A 237 -10.34 -1.54 -12.13
CA ALA A 237 -10.09 -2.83 -12.72
C ALA A 237 -8.62 -3.02 -13.07
N LEU A 238 -8.10 -4.23 -12.86
CA LEU A 238 -6.75 -4.58 -13.29
C LEU A 238 -6.64 -4.45 -14.81
N TYR A 239 -5.63 -3.74 -15.24
CA TYR A 239 -5.24 -3.68 -16.65
C TYR A 239 -4.19 -4.74 -16.98
N TRP A 240 -3.09 -4.79 -16.22
CA TRP A 240 -2.00 -5.76 -16.43
C TRP A 240 -1.13 -5.93 -15.17
N GLY A 241 -0.61 -7.15 -14.94
CA GLY A 241 0.55 -7.38 -14.08
C GLY A 241 0.25 -7.66 -12.61
N GLN A 242 -0.96 -8.12 -12.25
CA GLN A 242 -1.29 -8.39 -10.84
C GLN A 242 -0.56 -9.62 -10.27
N GLU A 243 -0.26 -10.62 -11.10
CA GLU A 243 0.46 -11.83 -10.70
C GLU A 243 1.91 -11.85 -11.21
N THR A 244 2.24 -10.98 -12.15
CA THR A 244 3.59 -10.79 -12.64
C THR A 244 4.47 -10.23 -11.52
N LYS A 245 5.63 -10.85 -11.29
CA LYS A 245 6.51 -10.52 -10.17
C LYS A 245 7.21 -9.17 -10.29
N ASN A 246 7.20 -8.58 -11.46
CA ASN A 246 7.82 -7.27 -11.70
C ASN A 246 6.79 -6.16 -11.52
N PRO A 247 7.06 -5.16 -10.64
CA PRO A 247 6.29 -3.92 -10.62
C PRO A 247 6.21 -3.27 -11.99
N ALA A 248 5.02 -2.79 -12.36
CA ALA A 248 4.79 -2.04 -13.59
C ALA A 248 4.41 -0.60 -13.25
N LEU A 249 5.27 0.34 -13.59
CA LEU A 249 5.18 1.74 -13.22
C LEU A 249 5.01 2.62 -14.46
N ASN A 250 4.46 3.82 -14.29
CA ASN A 250 4.40 4.87 -15.30
C ASN A 250 3.80 4.40 -16.64
N GLY A 251 2.66 3.71 -16.57
CA GLY A 251 1.97 3.21 -17.76
C GLY A 251 1.38 4.34 -18.61
N VAL A 252 1.70 4.40 -19.91
CA VAL A 252 1.15 5.36 -20.86
C VAL A 252 0.72 4.65 -22.13
N GLN A 253 -0.51 4.91 -22.61
CA GLN A 253 -1.00 4.30 -23.84
C GLN A 253 -0.29 4.85 -25.08
N MET A 254 0.13 3.97 -25.97
CA MET A 254 0.72 4.34 -27.26
C MET A 254 -0.32 5.00 -28.16
N PRO A 255 0.03 6.05 -28.94
CA PRO A 255 -0.87 6.66 -29.91
C PRO A 255 -1.40 5.62 -30.91
N ASP A 256 -2.65 5.75 -31.28
CA ASP A 256 -3.34 4.90 -32.28
C ASP A 256 -3.20 3.39 -32.06
N SER A 257 -2.96 2.98 -30.84
CA SER A 257 -2.69 1.61 -30.45
C SER A 257 -3.41 1.22 -29.14
N SER A 258 -3.66 -0.08 -28.96
CA SER A 258 -4.07 -0.66 -27.67
C SER A 258 -2.89 -0.95 -26.73
N LYS A 259 -1.65 -0.80 -27.21
CA LYS A 259 -0.45 -1.07 -26.45
C LYS A 259 -0.16 0.02 -25.43
N VAL A 260 0.54 -0.35 -24.36
CA VAL A 260 0.97 0.54 -23.28
C VAL A 260 2.48 0.44 -23.13
N ALA A 261 3.15 1.59 -23.09
CA ALA A 261 4.54 1.67 -22.62
C ALA A 261 4.54 1.78 -21.10
N ALA A 262 5.43 1.05 -20.42
CA ALA A 262 5.57 1.08 -18.97
C ALA A 262 7.00 0.70 -18.56
N ILE A 263 7.35 0.96 -17.29
CA ILE A 263 8.62 0.55 -16.70
C ILE A 263 8.39 -0.71 -15.87
N LEU A 264 9.04 -1.81 -16.23
CA LEU A 264 9.12 -2.99 -15.37
C LEU A 264 10.27 -2.79 -14.38
N SER A 265 9.94 -2.63 -13.13
CA SER A 265 10.83 -2.26 -12.04
C SER A 265 11.09 -3.42 -11.07
N SER A 266 11.80 -3.12 -10.01
CA SER A 266 11.98 -3.96 -8.82
C SER A 266 11.27 -3.32 -7.62
N CYS A 267 10.77 -4.14 -6.70
CA CYS A 267 10.10 -3.66 -5.50
C CYS A 267 11.05 -2.83 -4.61
N HIS A 268 12.25 -3.35 -4.38
CA HIS A 268 13.26 -2.73 -3.50
C HIS A 268 14.35 -2.02 -4.30
N ASP A 269 13.98 -1.01 -5.06
CA ASP A 269 14.88 -0.18 -5.88
C ASP A 269 14.27 1.22 -6.01
N VAL A 270 14.85 2.11 -6.80
CA VAL A 270 14.21 3.34 -7.29
C VAL A 270 13.12 2.97 -8.32
N ALA A 271 12.24 3.90 -8.65
CA ALA A 271 11.15 3.70 -9.62
C ALA A 271 11.65 3.57 -11.08
N TRP A 272 12.76 2.95 -11.33
CA TRP A 272 13.39 2.68 -12.61
C TRP A 272 13.46 1.20 -12.96
N GLY A 273 13.74 0.89 -14.22
CA GLY A 273 13.84 -0.51 -14.64
C GLY A 273 14.01 -0.68 -16.14
N ALA A 274 13.37 -1.69 -16.69
CA ALA A 274 13.32 -1.94 -18.13
C ALA A 274 12.11 -1.25 -18.76
N LEU A 275 12.31 -0.53 -19.87
CA LEU A 275 11.21 0.01 -20.66
C LEU A 275 10.53 -1.11 -21.43
N ALA A 276 9.25 -1.31 -21.19
CA ALA A 276 8.45 -2.36 -21.81
C ALA A 276 7.31 -1.78 -22.66
N VAL A 277 6.98 -2.45 -23.76
CA VAL A 277 5.73 -2.23 -24.49
C VAL A 277 4.86 -3.46 -24.29
N ILE A 278 3.71 -3.25 -23.70
CA ILE A 278 2.76 -4.28 -23.28
C ILE A 278 1.58 -4.30 -24.25
N ASP A 279 1.23 -5.46 -24.79
CA ASP A 279 0.03 -5.69 -25.57
C ASP A 279 -0.93 -6.60 -24.80
N ARG A 280 -2.00 -6.01 -24.27
CA ARG A 280 -3.01 -6.74 -23.50
C ARG A 280 -3.74 -7.81 -24.34
N ASN A 281 -3.78 -7.69 -25.66
CA ASN A 281 -4.36 -8.71 -26.55
C ASN A 281 -3.54 -10.01 -26.55
N ALA A 282 -2.25 -9.94 -26.21
CA ALA A 282 -1.39 -11.11 -26.05
C ALA A 282 -1.44 -11.73 -24.64
N GLY A 283 -2.04 -11.03 -23.66
CA GLY A 283 -2.21 -11.50 -22.29
C GLY A 283 -2.24 -10.35 -21.29
N ILE A 284 -2.76 -10.65 -20.10
CA ILE A 284 -2.85 -9.69 -18.99
C ILE A 284 -1.71 -9.86 -17.97
N GLU A 285 -0.83 -10.83 -18.16
CA GLU A 285 0.25 -11.21 -17.26
C GLU A 285 1.50 -11.71 -18.03
N GLY A 286 2.67 -11.55 -17.38
CA GLY A 286 3.91 -12.23 -17.71
C GLY A 286 4.56 -11.84 -19.03
N GLU A 287 5.58 -12.60 -19.41
CA GLU A 287 6.46 -12.31 -20.54
C GLU A 287 5.74 -12.25 -21.89
N LYS A 288 4.72 -13.08 -22.10
CA LYS A 288 4.04 -13.21 -23.40
C LYS A 288 3.37 -11.90 -23.84
N SER A 289 2.86 -11.13 -22.91
CA SER A 289 2.20 -9.85 -23.17
C SER A 289 3.18 -8.69 -23.39
N VAL A 290 4.46 -8.85 -23.03
CA VAL A 290 5.50 -7.85 -23.25
C VAL A 290 6.07 -8.02 -24.65
N VAL A 291 5.55 -7.26 -25.61
CA VAL A 291 5.91 -7.40 -27.04
C VAL A 291 7.27 -6.81 -27.38
N LYS A 292 7.70 -5.75 -26.67
CA LYS A 292 9.04 -5.16 -26.76
C LYS A 292 9.55 -4.85 -25.36
N ILE A 293 10.87 -4.89 -25.17
CA ILE A 293 11.53 -4.52 -23.89
C ILE A 293 12.95 -3.99 -24.15
N PHE A 294 13.33 -2.96 -23.42
CA PHE A 294 14.64 -2.32 -23.50
C PHE A 294 15.29 -2.25 -22.09
N PRO A 295 16.55 -2.71 -21.98
CA PRO A 295 17.30 -3.41 -23.02
C PRO A 295 16.72 -4.81 -23.28
N ALA A 296 16.92 -5.35 -24.47
CA ALA A 296 16.38 -6.66 -24.86
C ALA A 296 16.79 -7.80 -23.91
N SER A 297 17.95 -7.67 -23.26
CA SER A 297 18.44 -8.61 -22.24
C SER A 297 17.54 -8.72 -21.01
N ALA A 298 16.69 -7.73 -20.76
CA ALA A 298 15.76 -7.75 -19.63
C ALA A 298 14.60 -8.74 -19.80
N ARG A 299 14.33 -9.22 -21.03
CA ARG A 299 13.25 -10.18 -21.29
C ARG A 299 13.32 -11.41 -20.39
N LYS A 300 14.50 -11.97 -20.20
CA LYS A 300 14.72 -13.16 -19.36
C LYS A 300 14.47 -12.91 -17.85
N LEU A 301 14.32 -11.65 -17.45
CA LEU A 301 14.08 -11.24 -16.06
C LEU A 301 12.58 -11.07 -15.75
N ILE A 302 11.73 -11.08 -16.79
CA ILE A 302 10.28 -10.94 -16.61
C ILE A 302 9.77 -12.15 -15.83
N ASP A 303 8.93 -11.86 -14.84
CA ASP A 303 8.29 -12.85 -13.97
C ASP A 303 9.27 -13.74 -13.17
N LYS A 304 10.47 -13.25 -12.94
CA LYS A 304 11.47 -13.90 -12.07
C LYS A 304 11.53 -13.23 -10.71
N PRO A 305 11.78 -13.99 -9.63
CA PRO A 305 11.85 -13.42 -8.29
C PRO A 305 13.09 -12.49 -8.07
N GLY A 306 14.20 -12.72 -8.79
CA GLY A 306 15.48 -12.06 -8.50
C GLY A 306 16.11 -12.64 -7.22
N ASP A 307 16.98 -11.84 -6.58
CA ASP A 307 17.64 -12.24 -5.32
C ASP A 307 16.65 -12.30 -4.15
N LYS A 308 15.60 -11.47 -4.21
CA LYS A 308 14.51 -11.43 -3.23
C LYS A 308 13.22 -11.05 -3.93
N PHE A 309 12.17 -11.82 -3.72
CA PHE A 309 10.81 -11.52 -4.19
C PHE A 309 10.74 -10.99 -5.64
N ALA A 310 10.37 -9.72 -5.84
CA ALA A 310 10.12 -9.08 -7.12
C ALA A 310 11.29 -8.17 -7.56
N ASP A 311 12.52 -8.59 -7.37
CA ASP A 311 13.71 -7.75 -7.53
C ASP A 311 14.58 -8.06 -8.77
N SER A 312 14.10 -8.90 -9.69
CA SER A 312 14.89 -9.35 -10.85
C SER A 312 15.36 -8.20 -11.73
N MET A 313 14.60 -7.10 -11.84
CA MET A 313 14.97 -5.95 -12.68
C MET A 313 16.14 -5.13 -12.12
N LYS A 314 16.59 -5.38 -10.88
CA LYS A 314 17.89 -4.84 -10.38
C LYS A 314 19.05 -5.23 -11.28
N ALA A 315 18.97 -6.38 -11.93
CA ALA A 315 19.99 -6.88 -12.85
C ALA A 315 20.03 -6.15 -14.22
N VAL A 316 19.08 -5.26 -14.48
CA VAL A 316 19.11 -4.40 -15.68
C VAL A 316 20.25 -3.40 -15.52
N LYS A 317 21.17 -3.38 -16.50
CA LYS A 317 22.38 -2.58 -16.41
C LYS A 317 22.15 -1.10 -16.72
N LEU A 318 21.40 -0.79 -17.77
CA LEU A 318 20.97 0.56 -18.11
C LEU A 318 19.46 0.63 -17.88
N LYS A 319 19.03 1.44 -16.94
CA LYS A 319 17.65 1.56 -16.50
C LYS A 319 16.97 2.75 -17.14
N TYR A 320 15.65 2.66 -17.25
CA TYR A 320 14.77 3.65 -17.85
C TYR A 320 13.72 4.13 -16.85
N GLU A 321 13.22 5.35 -17.05
CA GLU A 321 12.07 5.95 -16.37
C GLU A 321 11.21 6.73 -17.38
N ASP A 322 9.99 7.04 -17.01
CA ASP A 322 9.10 8.06 -17.58
C ASP A 322 8.95 7.96 -19.10
N PRO A 323 8.34 6.89 -19.62
CA PRO A 323 8.10 6.75 -21.05
C PRO A 323 7.05 7.76 -21.53
N GLU A 324 7.36 8.51 -22.60
CA GLU A 324 6.42 9.37 -23.30
C GLU A 324 6.34 8.98 -24.78
N PRO A 325 5.19 8.54 -25.27
CA PRO A 325 5.01 8.19 -26.66
C PRO A 325 5.05 9.42 -27.59
N VAL A 326 5.91 9.39 -28.59
CA VAL A 326 5.98 10.41 -29.66
C VAL A 326 5.19 9.99 -30.89
N SER A 327 5.13 8.69 -31.16
CA SER A 327 4.36 8.05 -32.21
C SER A 327 4.11 6.57 -31.87
N GLU A 328 3.47 5.82 -32.78
CA GLU A 328 3.30 4.36 -32.60
C GLU A 328 4.62 3.59 -32.45
N SER A 329 5.73 4.14 -32.99
CA SER A 329 7.04 3.50 -33.03
C SER A 329 8.14 4.23 -32.28
N LEU A 330 7.88 5.41 -31.73
CA LEU A 330 8.88 6.24 -31.08
C LEU A 330 8.46 6.60 -29.64
N LEU A 331 9.38 6.39 -28.70
CA LEU A 331 9.23 6.78 -27.29
C LEU A 331 10.37 7.72 -26.89
N LEU A 332 10.04 8.77 -26.13
CA LEU A 332 11.00 9.44 -25.26
C LEU A 332 11.05 8.70 -23.93
N ALA A 333 12.22 8.58 -23.35
CA ALA A 333 12.37 8.07 -21.99
C ALA A 333 13.64 8.64 -21.33
N SER A 334 13.58 8.79 -20.01
CA SER A 334 14.76 8.99 -19.20
C SER A 334 15.54 7.67 -19.16
N ARG A 335 16.85 7.70 -19.39
CA ARG A 335 17.70 6.50 -19.38
C ARG A 335 19.04 6.82 -18.72
N GLN A 336 19.56 5.90 -17.91
CA GLN A 336 20.90 6.06 -17.32
C GLN A 336 21.97 6.39 -18.38
N ASN A 337 22.80 7.38 -18.09
CA ASN A 337 23.92 7.75 -18.97
C ASN A 337 24.99 6.66 -19.03
N SER A 338 25.16 5.91 -17.92
CA SER A 338 26.04 4.75 -17.84
C SER A 338 25.59 3.80 -16.72
N GLU A 339 26.07 2.57 -16.73
CA GLU A 339 25.75 1.54 -15.73
C GLU A 339 26.12 1.93 -14.28
N LYS A 340 27.01 2.89 -14.11
CA LYS A 340 27.53 3.32 -12.80
C LYS A 340 26.99 4.67 -12.32
N SER A 341 26.28 5.40 -13.19
CA SER A 341 25.76 6.72 -12.87
C SER A 341 24.26 6.65 -12.58
N PRO A 342 23.76 7.25 -11.50
CA PRO A 342 22.33 7.43 -11.30
C PRO A 342 21.76 8.53 -12.20
N ALA A 343 22.61 9.37 -12.81
CA ALA A 343 22.17 10.46 -13.66
C ALA A 343 21.56 9.93 -14.97
N MET A 344 20.37 10.44 -15.29
CA MET A 344 19.61 10.11 -16.49
C MET A 344 19.84 11.12 -17.60
N GLY A 345 19.88 10.64 -18.83
CA GLY A 345 19.74 11.48 -20.02
C GLY A 345 18.38 11.25 -20.66
N LEU A 346 17.94 12.18 -21.49
CA LEU A 346 16.76 11.99 -22.33
C LEU A 346 17.14 11.29 -23.63
N TYR A 347 16.45 10.20 -23.97
CA TYR A 347 16.67 9.39 -25.16
C TYR A 347 15.38 9.25 -25.97
N LEU A 348 15.52 9.26 -27.29
CA LEU A 348 14.47 8.83 -28.23
C LEU A 348 14.73 7.40 -28.63
N ILE A 349 13.76 6.53 -28.40
CA ILE A 349 13.83 5.09 -28.57
C ILE A 349 12.92 4.70 -29.73
N ASP A 350 13.50 4.06 -30.75
CA ASP A 350 12.77 3.47 -31.85
C ASP A 350 12.44 2.02 -31.50
N ILE A 351 11.17 1.75 -31.24
CA ILE A 351 10.73 0.43 -30.74
C ILE A 351 10.78 -0.65 -31.83
N GLU A 352 10.80 -0.29 -33.11
CA GLU A 352 10.88 -1.25 -34.20
C GLU A 352 12.31 -1.69 -34.43
N SER A 353 13.23 -0.75 -34.60
CA SER A 353 14.65 -1.04 -34.85
C SER A 353 15.45 -1.34 -33.59
N GLY A 354 14.96 -0.94 -32.41
CA GLY A 354 15.71 -1.01 -31.16
C GLY A 354 16.79 0.08 -31.03
N GLY A 355 16.79 1.07 -31.91
CA GLY A 355 17.75 2.17 -31.91
C GLY A 355 17.44 3.18 -30.80
N GLU A 356 18.50 3.67 -30.13
CA GLU A 356 18.42 4.66 -29.07
C GLU A 356 19.24 5.90 -29.47
N ILE A 357 18.59 7.05 -29.53
CA ILE A 357 19.21 8.32 -29.93
C ILE A 357 19.25 9.22 -28.70
N PRO A 358 20.44 9.66 -28.24
CA PRO A 358 20.54 10.64 -27.16
C PRO A 358 19.98 11.99 -27.62
N VAL A 359 19.10 12.57 -26.82
CA VAL A 359 18.43 13.86 -27.08
C VAL A 359 19.10 14.99 -26.29
N ALA A 360 19.22 14.77 -24.97
CA ALA A 360 19.81 15.76 -24.09
C ALA A 360 20.41 15.09 -22.84
N LYS A 361 21.38 15.72 -22.21
CA LYS A 361 21.99 15.35 -20.93
C LYS A 361 22.06 16.54 -20.02
N ALA A 362 21.88 16.33 -18.73
CA ALA A 362 22.12 17.36 -17.74
C ALA A 362 23.63 17.48 -17.43
N SER A 363 24.07 18.64 -16.98
CA SER A 363 25.43 18.84 -16.51
C SER A 363 25.61 18.38 -15.07
N GLY A 364 26.81 17.92 -14.72
CA GLY A 364 27.10 17.41 -13.37
C GLY A 364 26.43 16.06 -13.07
N GLU A 365 25.95 15.88 -11.86
CA GLU A 365 25.31 14.67 -11.37
C GLU A 365 23.79 14.66 -11.59
N LYS A 366 23.21 15.76 -12.09
CA LYS A 366 21.78 15.85 -12.38
C LYS A 366 21.39 15.00 -13.57
N GLY A 367 20.12 14.66 -13.64
CA GLY A 367 19.50 13.94 -14.75
C GLY A 367 18.37 14.74 -15.39
N ILE A 368 17.87 14.24 -16.51
CA ILE A 368 16.67 14.72 -17.19
C ILE A 368 15.58 13.68 -17.05
N PHE A 369 14.42 14.10 -16.56
CA PHE A 369 13.30 13.24 -16.17
C PHE A 369 11.97 13.78 -16.70
N ASP A 370 10.94 12.95 -16.65
CA ASP A 370 9.53 13.32 -16.82
C ASP A 370 9.28 14.07 -18.16
N ALA A 371 9.85 13.60 -19.27
CA ALA A 371 9.69 14.27 -20.56
C ALA A 371 8.27 14.12 -21.11
N LYS A 372 7.67 15.24 -21.59
CA LYS A 372 6.36 15.27 -22.24
C LYS A 372 6.43 16.04 -23.56
N LEU A 373 5.73 15.53 -24.57
CA LEU A 373 5.63 16.20 -25.87
C LEU A 373 4.71 17.42 -25.76
N VAL A 374 5.22 18.61 -26.13
CA VAL A 374 4.42 19.84 -26.19
C VAL A 374 3.78 19.95 -27.58
N ALA A 375 2.65 19.27 -27.72
CA ALA A 375 1.87 19.29 -28.95
C ALA A 375 0.37 19.09 -28.61
N PRO A 376 -0.55 19.67 -29.39
CA PRO A 376 -1.96 19.37 -29.22
C PRO A 376 -2.21 17.86 -29.36
N LYS A 377 -2.98 17.30 -28.41
CA LYS A 377 -3.38 15.89 -28.40
C LYS A 377 -4.88 15.81 -28.65
N PRO A 378 -5.37 14.79 -29.40
CA PRO A 378 -6.80 14.53 -29.47
C PRO A 378 -7.37 14.34 -28.06
N GLU A 379 -8.43 15.05 -27.76
CA GLU A 379 -9.11 14.95 -26.48
C GLU A 379 -9.89 13.62 -26.43
N PRO A 380 -9.65 12.75 -25.44
CA PRO A 380 -10.41 11.53 -25.29
C PRO A 380 -11.89 11.82 -24.99
N PRO A 381 -12.80 10.86 -25.27
CA PRO A 381 -14.22 11.04 -24.92
C PRO A 381 -14.39 11.18 -23.41
N ALA A 382 -15.28 12.08 -22.99
CA ALA A 382 -15.68 12.17 -21.59
C ALA A 382 -16.47 10.92 -21.20
N VAL A 383 -16.09 10.30 -20.09
CA VAL A 383 -16.81 9.15 -19.51
C VAL A 383 -17.91 9.67 -18.61
N ALA A 384 -19.16 9.24 -18.86
CA ALA A 384 -20.28 9.66 -18.04
C ALA A 384 -20.09 9.25 -16.57
N PRO A 385 -20.28 10.17 -15.61
CA PRO A 385 -20.14 9.86 -14.19
C PRO A 385 -21.10 8.75 -13.75
N GLN A 386 -20.60 7.82 -12.95
CA GLN A 386 -21.37 6.73 -12.33
C GLN A 386 -21.41 6.86 -10.80
N ARG A 387 -20.67 7.82 -10.25
CA ARG A 387 -20.63 8.14 -8.82
C ARG A 387 -21.81 9.03 -8.43
N SER A 388 -22.35 8.82 -7.23
CA SER A 388 -23.35 9.68 -6.60
C SER A 388 -22.75 10.31 -5.34
N TYR A 389 -22.44 11.60 -5.39
CA TYR A 389 -21.78 12.28 -4.29
C TYR A 389 -22.59 12.38 -2.99
N GLY A 390 -23.95 12.31 -3.09
CA GLY A 390 -24.86 12.29 -1.94
C GLY A 390 -25.05 10.93 -1.28
N SER A 391 -24.44 9.87 -1.81
CA SER A 391 -24.55 8.53 -1.24
C SER A 391 -23.32 8.21 -0.38
N GLU A 392 -23.54 7.51 0.75
CA GLU A 392 -22.47 6.90 1.55
C GLU A 392 -22.34 5.39 1.29
N ARG A 393 -23.19 4.85 0.42
CA ARG A 393 -23.30 3.43 0.11
C ARG A 393 -23.06 3.16 -1.36
N ALA A 394 -22.54 1.97 -1.61
CA ALA A 394 -22.44 1.38 -2.93
C ALA A 394 -23.17 0.04 -2.97
N LEU A 395 -23.34 -0.51 -4.15
CA LEU A 395 -23.99 -1.78 -4.37
C LEU A 395 -22.99 -2.79 -4.95
N MET A 396 -23.03 -4.01 -4.49
CA MET A 396 -22.28 -5.11 -5.07
C MET A 396 -23.24 -6.21 -5.54
N TYR A 397 -22.95 -6.74 -6.72
CA TYR A 397 -23.65 -7.87 -7.31
C TYR A 397 -22.66 -8.98 -7.64
N VAL A 398 -22.90 -10.19 -7.15
CA VAL A 398 -22.18 -11.40 -7.53
C VAL A 398 -23.13 -12.29 -8.33
N SER A 399 -22.75 -12.63 -9.56
CA SER A 399 -23.62 -13.39 -10.45
C SER A 399 -23.78 -14.83 -9.97
N ASN A 400 -22.68 -15.52 -9.63
CA ASN A 400 -22.72 -16.91 -9.18
C ASN A 400 -21.47 -17.24 -8.36
N VAL A 401 -21.58 -17.36 -7.05
CA VAL A 401 -20.46 -17.68 -6.14
C VAL A 401 -19.80 -19.04 -6.42
N TYR A 402 -20.43 -19.91 -7.21
CA TYR A 402 -19.89 -21.23 -7.55
C TYR A 402 -19.00 -21.22 -8.79
N GLU A 403 -18.98 -20.13 -9.56
CA GLU A 403 -18.08 -19.96 -10.69
C GLU A 403 -16.70 -19.54 -10.15
N GLY A 404 -15.63 -20.21 -10.59
CA GLY A 404 -14.27 -19.88 -10.21
C GLY A 404 -13.27 -21.00 -10.44
N THR A 405 -12.01 -20.65 -10.56
CA THR A 405 -10.90 -21.58 -10.84
C THR A 405 -10.43 -22.33 -9.59
N HIS A 406 -10.71 -21.82 -8.40
CA HIS A 406 -10.26 -22.37 -7.12
C HIS A 406 -11.42 -22.81 -6.22
N MET A 407 -12.51 -23.28 -6.82
CA MET A 407 -13.72 -23.73 -6.16
C MET A 407 -13.87 -25.28 -6.20
N LYS A 408 -12.77 -26.01 -6.30
CA LYS A 408 -12.77 -27.48 -6.41
C LYS A 408 -13.49 -28.12 -5.22
N GLY A 409 -14.47 -28.97 -5.51
CA GLY A 409 -15.23 -29.71 -4.51
C GLY A 409 -16.40 -28.94 -3.89
N VAL A 410 -16.57 -27.66 -4.21
CA VAL A 410 -17.74 -26.87 -3.77
C VAL A 410 -18.93 -27.17 -4.67
N LYS A 411 -20.05 -27.52 -4.06
CA LYS A 411 -21.30 -27.85 -4.76
C LYS A 411 -22.28 -26.71 -4.64
N LYS A 412 -23.16 -26.60 -5.63
CA LYS A 412 -24.30 -25.67 -5.57
C LYS A 412 -25.12 -25.94 -4.30
N GLY A 413 -25.35 -24.91 -3.50
CA GLY A 413 -26.02 -24.99 -2.20
C GLY A 413 -25.08 -25.08 -0.99
N ASP A 414 -23.77 -25.30 -1.16
CA ASP A 414 -22.81 -25.32 -0.06
C ASP A 414 -22.60 -23.92 0.55
N ILE A 415 -22.64 -22.86 -0.28
CA ILE A 415 -22.48 -21.48 0.16
C ILE A 415 -23.85 -20.88 0.48
N LYS A 416 -24.01 -20.29 1.68
CA LYS A 416 -25.25 -19.70 2.18
C LYS A 416 -25.18 -18.19 2.34
N SER A 417 -23.98 -17.65 2.59
CA SER A 417 -23.76 -16.22 2.80
C SER A 417 -22.37 -15.78 2.38
N LEU A 418 -22.21 -14.47 2.21
CA LEU A 418 -20.91 -13.83 2.08
C LEU A 418 -20.66 -12.99 3.33
N ARG A 419 -19.49 -13.16 3.95
CA ARG A 419 -18.98 -12.26 4.99
C ARG A 419 -18.29 -11.10 4.29
N VAL A 420 -18.70 -9.88 4.63
CA VAL A 420 -18.09 -8.65 4.15
C VAL A 420 -17.07 -8.20 5.17
N ILE A 421 -15.85 -8.00 4.72
CA ILE A 421 -14.70 -7.61 5.53
C ILE A 421 -14.10 -6.35 4.91
N CYS A 422 -13.61 -5.42 5.73
CA CYS A 422 -12.77 -4.32 5.25
C CYS A 422 -11.37 -4.42 5.85
N ASN A 423 -10.41 -3.86 5.12
CA ASN A 423 -9.05 -3.65 5.60
C ASN A 423 -8.87 -2.16 5.87
N PRO A 424 -8.70 -1.73 7.13
CA PRO A 424 -8.41 -0.34 7.45
C PRO A 424 -7.00 0.04 6.99
N PRO A 425 -6.77 1.31 6.65
CA PRO A 425 -5.44 1.81 6.33
C PRO A 425 -4.55 1.81 7.57
N LYS A 426 -3.26 1.57 7.40
CA LYS A 426 -2.26 1.67 8.47
C LYS A 426 -1.99 3.15 8.81
N LEU A 427 -2.40 3.59 9.97
CA LEU A 427 -2.34 5.00 10.38
C LEU A 427 -1.14 5.33 11.28
N TYR A 428 -0.50 4.33 11.86
CA TYR A 428 0.56 4.52 12.84
C TYR A 428 1.81 3.74 12.47
N TRP A 429 2.96 4.26 12.89
CA TRP A 429 4.24 3.61 12.77
C TRP A 429 5.03 3.76 14.07
N SER A 430 5.70 2.69 14.48
CA SER A 430 6.59 2.70 15.66
C SER A 430 7.97 3.20 15.25
N PRO A 431 8.40 4.41 15.70
CA PRO A 431 9.71 4.94 15.34
C PRO A 431 10.82 4.16 16.06
N GLY A 432 11.73 3.60 15.40
CA GLY A 432 12.93 2.98 16.00
C GLY A 432 13.18 1.55 15.58
N TYR A 433 12.21 0.86 15.05
CA TYR A 433 12.39 -0.51 14.59
C TYR A 433 11.82 -0.70 13.20
N TRP A 434 12.68 -1.16 12.32
CA TRP A 434 12.31 -1.68 11.04
C TRP A 434 12.12 -3.19 11.19
N GLU A 435 10.92 -3.67 11.02
CA GLU A 435 10.63 -5.09 11.06
C GLU A 435 10.32 -5.59 9.67
N ASN A 436 10.97 -6.68 9.29
CA ASN A 436 10.77 -7.35 8.01
C ASN A 436 9.88 -8.58 8.19
N GLU A 437 9.27 -9.02 7.12
CA GLU A 437 8.67 -10.32 6.95
C GLU A 437 7.54 -10.64 7.95
N GLY A 438 6.45 -9.90 7.85
CA GLY A 438 5.23 -10.17 8.60
C GLY A 438 5.18 -9.59 10.01
N SER A 439 6.26 -8.92 10.44
CA SER A 439 6.32 -8.25 11.72
C SER A 439 6.36 -6.77 11.48
N GLN A 440 5.22 -6.14 11.52
CA GLN A 440 5.11 -4.71 11.34
C GLN A 440 5.30 -3.98 12.66
N ALA A 441 5.75 -2.75 12.57
CA ALA A 441 5.77 -1.85 13.69
C ALA A 441 4.64 -0.81 13.55
N PRO A 442 3.70 -0.76 14.48
CA PRO A 442 3.52 -1.68 15.61
C PRO A 442 2.95 -3.05 15.20
N ALA A 443 3.32 -4.10 15.92
CA ALA A 443 2.78 -5.43 15.67
C ALA A 443 1.27 -5.48 15.97
N MET A 444 0.50 -6.04 15.02
CA MET A 444 -0.95 -6.22 15.12
C MET A 444 -1.34 -7.69 15.31
N ASN A 445 -0.65 -8.57 14.62
CA ASN A 445 -0.86 -10.02 14.64
C ASN A 445 0.45 -10.78 14.46
N TYR A 446 0.39 -12.11 14.37
CA TYR A 446 1.58 -12.96 14.40
C TYR A 446 2.39 -12.95 13.10
N ASP A 447 1.73 -13.04 11.95
CA ASP A 447 2.39 -13.24 10.64
C ASP A 447 1.79 -12.42 9.51
N ASP A 448 0.76 -11.65 9.76
CA ASP A 448 -0.02 -11.01 8.73
C ASP A 448 0.21 -9.50 8.69
N TYR A 449 0.07 -8.96 7.50
CA TYR A 449 0.11 -7.52 7.25
C TYR A 449 -1.29 -6.91 7.14
N ASP A 450 -2.30 -7.75 6.90
CA ASP A 450 -3.67 -7.30 6.74
C ASP A 450 -4.44 -7.38 8.05
N ASP A 451 -4.89 -6.23 8.51
CA ASP A 451 -5.77 -6.12 9.67
C ASP A 451 -7.23 -6.09 9.20
N LYS A 452 -7.94 -7.19 9.39
CA LYS A 452 -9.28 -7.39 8.84
C LYS A 452 -10.37 -7.11 9.85
N VAL A 453 -11.30 -6.22 9.49
CA VAL A 453 -12.48 -5.89 10.28
C VAL A 453 -13.72 -6.49 9.62
N ILE A 454 -14.47 -7.30 10.36
CA ILE A 454 -15.71 -7.94 9.89
C ILE A 454 -16.85 -6.92 9.97
N LEU A 455 -17.46 -6.60 8.82
CA LEU A 455 -18.62 -5.70 8.75
C LEU A 455 -19.95 -6.43 8.98
N GLY A 456 -20.00 -7.72 8.65
CA GLY A 456 -21.18 -8.57 8.80
C GLY A 456 -21.34 -9.55 7.64
N THR A 457 -22.59 -10.01 7.41
CA THR A 457 -22.88 -11.01 6.39
C THR A 457 -24.06 -10.60 5.51
N VAL A 458 -24.11 -11.13 4.28
CA VAL A 458 -25.20 -10.99 3.33
C VAL A 458 -25.59 -12.36 2.78
N PRO A 459 -26.88 -12.61 2.45
CA PRO A 459 -27.32 -13.92 1.95
C PRO A 459 -26.87 -14.16 0.51
N VAL A 460 -26.67 -15.44 0.19
CA VAL A 460 -26.50 -15.96 -1.18
C VAL A 460 -27.77 -16.71 -1.56
N GLU A 461 -28.28 -16.44 -2.74
CA GLU A 461 -29.49 -17.08 -3.27
C GLU A 461 -29.21 -18.53 -3.72
N SER A 462 -30.26 -19.31 -3.92
CA SER A 462 -30.15 -20.72 -4.31
C SER A 462 -29.52 -20.93 -5.69
N ASP A 463 -29.53 -19.92 -6.55
CA ASP A 463 -28.81 -19.92 -7.84
C ASP A 463 -27.34 -19.55 -7.72
N GLY A 464 -26.88 -19.12 -6.54
CA GLY A 464 -25.52 -18.67 -6.27
C GLY A 464 -25.33 -17.17 -6.39
N SER A 465 -26.38 -16.42 -6.71
CA SER A 465 -26.26 -14.96 -6.84
C SER A 465 -26.38 -14.25 -5.50
N ALA A 466 -25.79 -13.06 -5.40
CA ALA A 466 -25.92 -12.16 -4.27
C ALA A 466 -25.99 -10.70 -4.74
N TYR A 467 -26.88 -9.90 -4.11
CA TYR A 467 -27.02 -8.47 -4.39
C TYR A 467 -27.24 -7.72 -3.07
N PHE A 468 -26.32 -6.78 -2.75
CA PHE A 468 -26.26 -6.18 -1.42
C PHE A 468 -25.61 -4.80 -1.39
N GLU A 469 -25.94 -4.05 -0.35
CA GLU A 469 -25.29 -2.77 -0.05
C GLU A 469 -23.96 -2.98 0.68
N VAL A 470 -22.98 -2.12 0.41
CA VAL A 470 -21.69 -2.04 1.12
C VAL A 470 -21.38 -0.58 1.46
N PRO A 471 -20.59 -0.31 2.51
CA PRO A 471 -20.05 1.03 2.70
C PRO A 471 -19.12 1.36 1.53
N SER A 472 -19.26 2.57 1.00
CA SER A 472 -18.37 3.08 -0.04
C SER A 472 -17.01 3.49 0.53
N GLU A 473 -16.02 3.65 -0.35
CA GLU A 473 -14.69 4.15 0.01
C GLU A 473 -13.98 3.30 1.09
N LYS A 474 -14.28 2.00 1.10
CA LYS A 474 -13.57 1.01 1.91
C LYS A 474 -12.93 -0.03 1.00
N PHE A 475 -11.78 -0.53 1.42
CA PHE A 475 -11.13 -1.67 0.76
C PHE A 475 -11.75 -2.95 1.30
N LEU A 476 -12.54 -3.63 0.47
CA LEU A 476 -13.43 -4.72 0.88
C LEU A 476 -12.95 -6.08 0.38
N TYR A 477 -13.15 -7.11 1.23
CA TYR A 477 -13.01 -8.51 0.90
C TYR A 477 -14.34 -9.23 1.10
N LEU A 478 -14.57 -10.29 0.34
CA LEU A 478 -15.69 -11.20 0.53
C LEU A 478 -15.18 -12.59 0.90
N GLN A 479 -15.80 -13.21 1.89
CA GLN A 479 -15.59 -14.62 2.24
C GLN A 479 -16.90 -15.40 2.05
N ALA A 480 -16.84 -16.47 1.27
CA ALA A 480 -17.97 -17.39 1.09
C ALA A 480 -18.09 -18.30 2.32
N LEU A 481 -19.28 -18.37 2.92
CA LEU A 481 -19.56 -19.13 4.12
C LEU A 481 -20.60 -20.23 3.85
N ASP A 482 -20.41 -21.40 4.49
CA ASP A 482 -21.40 -22.47 4.49
C ASP A 482 -22.56 -22.23 5.48
N GLU A 483 -23.42 -23.20 5.63
CA GLU A 483 -24.55 -23.17 6.57
C GLU A 483 -24.15 -23.04 8.04
N ASN A 484 -22.95 -23.46 8.40
CA ASN A 484 -22.39 -23.37 9.75
C ASN A 484 -21.66 -22.04 9.99
N GLY A 485 -21.52 -21.19 8.95
CA GLY A 485 -20.72 -19.97 8.97
C GLY A 485 -19.21 -20.22 8.87
N ASP A 486 -18.79 -21.42 8.42
CA ASP A 486 -17.39 -21.72 8.14
C ASP A 486 -17.00 -21.16 6.79
N MET A 487 -15.82 -20.57 6.72
CA MET A 487 -15.26 -20.09 5.48
C MET A 487 -14.99 -21.25 4.51
N VAL A 488 -15.58 -21.16 3.34
CA VAL A 488 -15.35 -22.04 2.19
C VAL A 488 -14.22 -21.51 1.34
N GLN A 489 -14.27 -20.20 1.00
CA GLN A 489 -13.27 -19.51 0.21
C GLN A 489 -13.23 -18.03 0.58
N THR A 490 -12.11 -17.34 0.36
CA THR A 490 -11.94 -15.92 0.61
C THR A 490 -11.28 -15.22 -0.56
N MET A 491 -11.64 -13.96 -0.78
CA MET A 491 -10.82 -13.05 -1.58
C MET A 491 -9.48 -12.84 -0.89
N ARG A 492 -8.43 -12.67 -1.70
CA ARG A 492 -7.05 -12.40 -1.26
C ARG A 492 -6.53 -11.05 -1.75
N SER A 493 -7.31 -10.37 -2.56
CA SER A 493 -7.17 -8.99 -3.00
C SER A 493 -8.52 -8.32 -2.81
N GLY A 494 -8.52 -7.03 -2.51
CA GLY A 494 -9.75 -6.32 -2.21
C GLY A 494 -10.32 -5.55 -3.40
N VAL A 495 -11.55 -5.10 -3.22
CA VAL A 495 -12.24 -4.18 -4.12
C VAL A 495 -12.58 -2.90 -3.39
N SER A 496 -12.51 -1.78 -4.10
CA SER A 496 -13.01 -0.49 -3.66
C SER A 496 -14.21 -0.10 -4.51
N VAL A 497 -15.25 0.38 -3.89
CA VAL A 497 -16.46 0.88 -4.58
C VAL A 497 -16.76 2.29 -4.12
N LEU A 498 -17.08 3.15 -5.08
CA LEU A 498 -17.34 4.57 -4.83
C LEU A 498 -18.81 4.79 -4.48
N PRO A 499 -19.16 5.94 -3.87
CA PRO A 499 -20.53 6.29 -3.51
C PRO A 499 -21.50 6.17 -4.70
N GLY A 500 -22.57 5.41 -4.52
CA GLY A 500 -23.60 5.17 -5.55
C GLY A 500 -23.20 4.19 -6.65
N GLU A 501 -21.97 3.73 -6.71
CA GLU A 501 -21.51 2.76 -7.70
C GLU A 501 -22.19 1.40 -7.53
N ILE A 502 -22.48 0.74 -8.66
CA ILE A 502 -22.87 -0.66 -8.70
C ILE A 502 -21.71 -1.46 -9.28
N SER A 503 -20.98 -2.18 -8.44
CA SER A 503 -19.90 -3.06 -8.87
C SER A 503 -20.37 -4.50 -8.99
N SER A 504 -19.82 -5.28 -9.92
CA SER A 504 -20.24 -6.65 -10.14
C SER A 504 -19.08 -7.60 -10.35
N CYS A 505 -19.27 -8.85 -9.86
CA CYS A 505 -18.37 -9.99 -10.06
C CYS A 505 -19.12 -11.13 -10.74
N SER A 506 -18.45 -11.84 -11.65
CA SER A 506 -19.03 -13.04 -12.28
C SER A 506 -19.11 -14.21 -11.30
N GLY A 507 -18.10 -14.35 -10.42
CA GLY A 507 -18.00 -15.43 -9.44
C GLY A 507 -16.88 -15.24 -8.43
N CYS A 508 -16.48 -16.33 -7.79
CA CYS A 508 -15.34 -16.40 -6.86
C CYS A 508 -14.11 -16.94 -7.58
N HIS A 509 -12.98 -16.20 -7.57
CA HIS A 509 -11.73 -16.57 -8.24
C HIS A 509 -11.91 -16.95 -9.71
N GLU A 510 -12.75 -16.22 -10.44
CA GLU A 510 -12.96 -16.42 -11.87
C GLU A 510 -11.70 -16.12 -12.68
N SER A 511 -11.53 -16.84 -13.79
CA SER A 511 -10.48 -16.58 -14.74
C SER A 511 -10.76 -15.30 -15.52
N ARG A 512 -9.82 -14.35 -15.52
CA ARG A 512 -9.90 -13.13 -16.34
C ARG A 512 -9.64 -13.39 -17.83
N ASN A 513 -9.19 -14.60 -18.16
CA ASN A 513 -8.93 -15.05 -19.55
C ASN A 513 -10.12 -15.78 -20.14
N SER A 514 -11.22 -15.93 -19.43
CA SER A 514 -12.43 -16.59 -19.88
C SER A 514 -13.65 -15.71 -19.66
N PRO A 515 -14.58 -15.62 -20.64
CA PRO A 515 -15.84 -14.92 -20.40
C PRO A 515 -16.66 -15.72 -19.37
N PRO A 516 -17.50 -15.03 -18.58
CA PRO A 516 -18.42 -15.74 -17.69
C PRO A 516 -19.39 -16.60 -18.50
N PRO A 517 -19.84 -17.75 -17.96
CA PRO A 517 -20.85 -18.55 -18.62
C PRO A 517 -22.12 -17.75 -18.91
N PRO A 518 -22.72 -17.89 -20.10
CA PRO A 518 -23.95 -17.16 -20.42
C PRO A 518 -25.08 -17.63 -19.50
N SER A 519 -25.77 -16.69 -18.87
CA SER A 519 -27.00 -16.98 -18.11
C SER A 519 -28.20 -16.58 -18.93
N LEU A 520 -29.10 -17.52 -19.18
CA LEU A 520 -30.36 -17.29 -19.90
C LEU A 520 -31.47 -16.78 -18.98
N GLN A 521 -31.28 -16.81 -17.68
CA GLN A 521 -32.30 -16.39 -16.69
C GLN A 521 -31.75 -15.22 -15.85
N PRO A 522 -32.59 -14.22 -15.54
CA PRO A 522 -32.26 -13.20 -14.57
C PRO A 522 -31.95 -13.83 -13.21
N SER A 523 -30.85 -13.42 -12.59
CA SER A 523 -30.45 -13.97 -11.30
C SER A 523 -31.52 -13.68 -10.22
N MET A 524 -31.65 -14.58 -9.26
CA MET A 524 -32.63 -14.46 -8.19
C MET A 524 -32.38 -13.22 -7.31
N ALA A 525 -31.12 -12.89 -7.06
CA ALA A 525 -30.74 -11.75 -6.25
C ALA A 525 -31.23 -10.41 -6.86
N LEU A 526 -31.29 -10.29 -8.18
CA LEU A 526 -31.76 -9.07 -8.86
C LEU A 526 -33.29 -8.94 -8.89
N LYS A 527 -34.04 -9.98 -8.50
CA LYS A 527 -35.50 -9.95 -8.38
C LYS A 527 -35.99 -9.30 -7.09
N ARG A 528 -35.10 -8.96 -6.19
CA ARG A 528 -35.39 -8.31 -4.92
C ARG A 528 -34.51 -7.06 -4.70
N LYS A 529 -34.85 -6.26 -3.70
CA LYS A 529 -33.99 -5.15 -3.26
C LYS A 529 -32.66 -5.68 -2.74
N PRO A 530 -31.58 -4.88 -2.83
CA PRO A 530 -30.31 -5.26 -2.28
C PRO A 530 -30.41 -5.56 -0.77
N SER A 531 -29.70 -6.58 -0.32
CA SER A 531 -29.63 -6.91 1.10
C SER A 531 -28.78 -5.88 1.82
N LYS A 532 -29.17 -5.49 3.02
CA LYS A 532 -28.30 -4.80 3.96
C LYS A 532 -27.34 -5.80 4.60
N ILE A 533 -26.15 -5.35 4.98
CA ILE A 533 -25.22 -6.14 5.78
C ILE A 533 -25.89 -6.40 7.12
N LEU A 534 -26.08 -7.67 7.45
CA LEU A 534 -26.54 -8.10 8.76
C LEU A 534 -25.34 -8.20 9.70
N PRO A 535 -25.42 -7.67 10.93
CA PRO A 535 -24.38 -7.88 11.92
C PRO A 535 -24.10 -9.37 12.07
N ALA A 536 -22.83 -9.73 12.21
CA ALA A 536 -22.51 -11.12 12.55
C ALA A 536 -23.21 -11.47 13.87
N PRO A 537 -23.77 -12.69 14.00
CA PRO A 537 -24.38 -13.10 15.26
C PRO A 537 -23.32 -13.05 16.37
N ARG A 538 -23.49 -12.10 17.28
CA ARG A 538 -22.66 -11.84 18.46
C ARG A 538 -21.24 -11.31 18.22
N GLY A 539 -21.00 -10.08 18.64
CA GLY A 539 -19.79 -9.53 19.26
C GLY A 539 -18.59 -9.16 18.39
N ILE A 540 -18.39 -9.73 17.21
CA ILE A 540 -17.21 -9.48 16.39
C ILE A 540 -17.48 -8.53 15.19
N ALA A 541 -18.73 -8.20 14.92
CA ALA A 541 -19.09 -7.36 13.78
C ALA A 541 -18.91 -5.87 14.09
N GLY A 542 -18.19 -5.16 13.22
CA GLY A 542 -18.07 -3.71 13.22
C GLY A 542 -17.26 -3.12 14.36
N ALA A 543 -16.58 -3.94 15.16
CA ALA A 543 -15.74 -3.52 16.27
C ALA A 543 -14.28 -3.87 15.99
N GLU A 544 -13.38 -3.09 16.58
CA GLU A 544 -11.97 -3.40 16.71
C GLU A 544 -11.80 -4.76 17.40
N LEU A 545 -11.35 -5.76 16.65
CA LEU A 545 -11.14 -7.11 17.16
C LEU A 545 -9.97 -7.10 18.15
N SER A 546 -10.24 -7.46 19.40
CA SER A 546 -9.23 -7.64 20.43
C SER A 546 -9.19 -9.09 20.86
N TYR A 547 -8.05 -9.76 20.69
CA TYR A 547 -7.88 -11.13 21.15
C TYR A 547 -8.22 -11.26 22.64
N MET A 548 -7.71 -10.37 23.46
CA MET A 548 -7.90 -10.40 24.92
C MET A 548 -9.35 -10.17 25.33
N LYS A 549 -10.14 -9.42 24.57
CA LYS A 549 -11.55 -9.15 24.90
C LYS A 549 -12.50 -10.16 24.26
N ASN A 550 -12.20 -10.62 23.05
CA ASN A 550 -13.12 -11.44 22.28
C ASN A 550 -12.81 -12.95 22.34
N ILE A 551 -11.54 -13.35 22.37
CA ILE A 551 -11.14 -14.74 22.23
C ILE A 551 -10.59 -15.32 23.53
N GLN A 552 -9.72 -14.61 24.24
CA GLN A 552 -9.13 -15.13 25.49
C GLN A 552 -10.19 -15.54 26.52
N PRO A 553 -11.29 -14.81 26.75
CA PRO A 553 -12.33 -15.23 27.70
C PRO A 553 -13.01 -16.56 27.35
N ILE A 554 -13.05 -16.94 26.07
CA ILE A 554 -13.55 -18.25 25.64
C ILE A 554 -12.58 -19.35 26.12
N LEU A 555 -11.28 -19.13 25.93
CA LEU A 555 -10.24 -20.08 26.37
C LEU A 555 -10.21 -20.20 27.90
N ASP A 556 -10.36 -19.08 28.59
CA ASP A 556 -10.35 -19.05 30.06
C ASP A 556 -11.49 -19.90 30.64
N ARG A 557 -12.69 -19.76 30.08
CA ARG A 557 -13.86 -20.54 30.54
C ARG A 557 -13.77 -22.03 30.24
N HIS A 558 -13.21 -22.39 29.08
CA HIS A 558 -13.36 -23.75 28.57
C HIS A 558 -12.07 -24.56 28.50
N CYS A 559 -10.90 -23.93 28.48
CA CYS A 559 -9.62 -24.59 28.14
C CYS A 559 -8.56 -24.47 29.26
N VAL A 560 -8.45 -23.30 29.89
CA VAL A 560 -7.36 -22.95 30.82
C VAL A 560 -7.31 -23.88 32.02
N LYS A 561 -8.45 -24.36 32.52
CA LYS A 561 -8.50 -25.34 33.63
C LYS A 561 -7.55 -26.54 33.43
N CYS A 562 -7.32 -26.95 32.19
CA CYS A 562 -6.40 -28.03 31.83
C CYS A 562 -5.10 -27.52 31.17
N HIS A 563 -5.14 -26.38 30.50
CA HIS A 563 -4.10 -25.86 29.67
C HIS A 563 -3.43 -24.59 30.23
N ASP A 564 -3.38 -24.46 31.57
CA ASP A 564 -2.54 -23.47 32.26
C ASP A 564 -1.14 -24.04 32.58
N PHE A 565 -0.21 -23.22 33.02
CA PHE A 565 1.08 -23.64 33.54
C PHE A 565 0.90 -24.70 34.64
N GLY A 566 1.56 -25.84 34.52
CA GLY A 566 1.44 -26.97 35.44
C GLY A 566 0.16 -27.79 35.32
N GLY A 567 -0.81 -27.37 34.51
CA GLY A 567 -2.01 -28.14 34.21
C GLY A 567 -1.75 -29.41 33.43
N LYS A 568 -2.64 -30.39 33.48
CA LYS A 568 -2.47 -31.70 32.82
C LYS A 568 -2.29 -31.62 31.29
N GLY A 569 -2.72 -30.53 30.64
CA GLY A 569 -2.57 -30.27 29.22
C GLY A 569 -1.37 -29.38 28.86
N SER A 570 -0.68 -28.79 29.84
CA SER A 570 0.40 -27.80 29.67
C SER A 570 1.56 -28.31 28.81
N GLY A 571 1.89 -29.61 28.90
CA GLY A 571 2.94 -30.22 28.06
C GLY A 571 2.61 -30.28 26.56
N LYS A 572 1.35 -30.00 26.16
CA LYS A 572 0.90 -29.98 24.76
C LYS A 572 0.73 -28.54 24.27
N ILE A 573 -0.01 -27.74 25.01
CA ILE A 573 -0.29 -26.34 24.68
C ILE A 573 -0.71 -25.60 25.96
N ILE A 574 -0.25 -24.37 26.12
CA ILE A 574 -0.64 -23.43 27.17
C ILE A 574 -1.61 -22.41 26.56
N LEU A 575 -2.79 -22.25 27.20
CA LEU A 575 -3.86 -21.40 26.70
C LEU A 575 -4.29 -20.29 27.67
N CYS A 576 -3.48 -20.06 28.73
CA CYS A 576 -3.71 -18.95 29.66
C CYS A 576 -3.41 -17.59 28.99
N GLY A 577 -4.04 -16.55 29.47
CA GLY A 577 -3.94 -15.19 28.94
C GLY A 577 -2.74 -14.40 29.43
N ASP A 578 -1.72 -15.03 30.04
CA ASP A 578 -0.55 -14.33 30.58
C ASP A 578 0.18 -13.53 29.51
N ARG A 579 0.32 -12.22 29.73
CA ARG A 579 0.94 -11.30 28.77
C ARG A 579 2.44 -11.50 28.67
N GLY A 580 2.92 -11.65 27.44
CA GLY A 580 4.32 -11.73 27.11
C GLY A 580 4.89 -10.42 26.59
N LEU A 581 6.06 -10.51 25.94
CA LEU A 581 6.78 -9.33 25.43
C LEU A 581 5.91 -8.46 24.51
N VAL A 582 5.16 -9.08 23.60
CA VAL A 582 4.26 -8.43 22.66
C VAL A 582 2.87 -9.03 22.71
N PHE A 583 2.77 -10.34 22.60
CA PHE A 583 1.52 -11.12 22.66
C PHE A 583 1.42 -11.91 23.95
N ASN A 584 0.24 -12.46 24.25
CA ASN A 584 0.06 -13.35 25.39
C ASN A 584 0.45 -14.81 25.07
N GLN A 585 0.52 -15.65 26.10
CA GLN A 585 0.97 -17.05 25.99
C GLN A 585 0.07 -17.89 25.10
N SER A 586 -1.25 -17.78 25.25
CA SER A 586 -2.20 -18.59 24.47
C SER A 586 -2.11 -18.27 22.97
N TYR A 587 -2.04 -16.99 22.62
CA TYR A 587 -1.96 -16.55 21.23
C TYR A 587 -0.69 -17.08 20.55
N LEU A 588 0.47 -16.90 21.22
CA LEU A 588 1.74 -17.41 20.73
C LEU A 588 1.69 -18.94 20.53
N GLN A 589 1.12 -19.68 21.49
CA GLN A 589 1.02 -21.13 21.41
C GLN A 589 0.00 -21.63 20.37
N LEU A 590 -1.08 -20.89 20.12
CA LEU A 590 -2.00 -21.20 19.04
C LEU A 590 -1.30 -21.19 17.67
N HIS A 591 -0.38 -20.24 17.46
CA HIS A 591 0.44 -20.16 16.25
C HIS A 591 1.62 -21.15 16.25
N SER A 592 2.50 -21.10 17.26
CA SER A 592 3.71 -21.91 17.32
C SER A 592 3.44 -23.43 17.32
N LYS A 593 2.35 -23.86 17.93
CA LYS A 593 1.88 -25.26 17.93
C LYS A 593 0.98 -25.58 16.72
N ARG A 594 0.77 -24.66 15.80
CA ARG A 594 -0.11 -24.81 14.63
C ARG A 594 -1.52 -25.31 15.03
N ALA A 595 -2.05 -24.75 16.10
CA ALA A 595 -3.41 -25.04 16.55
C ALA A 595 -4.46 -24.32 15.70
N ILE A 596 -4.09 -23.21 15.11
CA ILE A 596 -4.88 -22.46 14.13
C ILE A 596 -4.19 -22.48 12.75
N SER A 597 -4.99 -22.29 11.71
CA SER A 597 -4.57 -22.17 10.31
C SER A 597 -5.06 -20.83 9.77
N ALA A 598 -4.49 -19.75 10.26
CA ALA A 598 -4.76 -18.42 9.74
C ALA A 598 -4.04 -18.20 8.40
N ILE A 599 -4.55 -17.27 7.61
CA ILE A 599 -3.91 -16.84 6.38
C ILE A 599 -2.74 -15.95 6.77
N GLY A 600 -1.54 -16.24 6.31
CA GLY A 600 -0.38 -15.39 6.50
C GLY A 600 -0.11 -14.52 5.28
N ALA A 601 0.57 -13.38 5.49
CA ALA A 601 1.14 -12.59 4.40
C ALA A 601 2.18 -13.41 3.62
N GLY A 602 2.24 -13.20 2.31
CA GLY A 602 3.27 -13.82 1.46
C GLY A 602 2.99 -15.24 1.01
N ALA A 603 1.79 -15.77 1.21
CA ALA A 603 1.40 -16.99 0.52
C ALA A 603 1.27 -16.71 -0.99
N ASP A 604 2.22 -17.21 -1.77
CA ASP A 604 2.32 -16.92 -3.20
C ASP A 604 1.20 -17.54 -4.04
N ALA A 605 0.63 -18.65 -3.57
CA ALA A 605 -0.37 -19.39 -4.32
C ALA A 605 -1.78 -19.12 -3.80
N VAL A 606 -2.74 -19.01 -4.70
CA VAL A 606 -4.15 -19.04 -4.37
C VAL A 606 -4.50 -20.42 -3.81
N GLN A 607 -5.19 -20.44 -2.68
CA GLN A 607 -5.58 -21.67 -2.01
C GLN A 607 -6.91 -22.20 -2.58
N GLU A 608 -7.01 -23.52 -2.68
CA GLU A 608 -8.27 -24.18 -3.04
C GLU A 608 -9.31 -23.99 -1.92
N ALA A 609 -10.59 -23.99 -2.30
CA ALA A 609 -11.69 -23.93 -1.36
C ALA A 609 -11.56 -25.02 -0.29
N ASN A 610 -11.96 -24.71 0.94
CA ASN A 610 -11.92 -25.60 2.10
C ASN A 610 -10.54 -26.07 2.56
N SER A 611 -9.43 -25.52 2.03
CA SER A 611 -8.08 -25.99 2.34
C SER A 611 -7.42 -25.30 3.55
N TRP A 612 -8.03 -24.29 4.15
CA TRP A 612 -7.45 -23.47 5.20
C TRP A 612 -8.49 -22.80 6.11
N GLY A 613 -8.06 -21.83 6.96
CA GLY A 613 -8.93 -21.10 7.88
C GLY A 613 -9.40 -21.94 9.08
N ALA A 614 -10.48 -21.48 9.70
CA ALA A 614 -11.06 -22.12 10.88
C ALA A 614 -11.40 -23.59 10.63
N ARG A 615 -11.93 -23.91 9.46
CA ARG A 615 -12.27 -25.29 9.04
C ARG A 615 -11.07 -26.24 9.13
N GLN A 616 -9.87 -25.79 8.80
CA GLN A 616 -8.66 -26.60 8.83
C GLN A 616 -7.91 -26.51 10.17
N SER A 617 -8.27 -25.57 11.02
CA SER A 617 -7.64 -25.34 12.30
C SER A 617 -7.85 -26.51 13.26
N ARG A 618 -6.73 -26.99 13.85
CA ARG A 618 -6.72 -28.14 14.75
C ARG A 618 -7.61 -27.90 15.98
N ILE A 619 -7.59 -26.71 16.56
CA ILE A 619 -8.43 -26.36 17.71
C ILE A 619 -9.91 -26.49 17.38
N VAL A 620 -10.36 -26.04 16.21
CA VAL A 620 -11.75 -26.14 15.76
C VAL A 620 -12.15 -27.61 15.57
N LYS A 621 -11.29 -28.42 14.95
CA LYS A 621 -11.52 -29.86 14.76
C LYS A 621 -11.61 -30.60 16.10
N MET A 622 -10.76 -30.27 17.07
CA MET A 622 -10.77 -30.88 18.41
C MET A 622 -12.03 -30.52 19.21
N ILE A 623 -12.47 -29.25 19.15
CA ILE A 623 -13.71 -28.80 19.79
C ILE A 623 -14.90 -29.55 19.20
N ARG A 624 -14.99 -29.66 17.88
CA ARG A 624 -16.05 -30.44 17.19
C ARG A 624 -16.05 -31.91 17.55
N ALA A 625 -14.88 -32.47 17.79
CA ALA A 625 -14.73 -33.86 18.24
C ALA A 625 -14.98 -34.07 19.73
N GLY A 626 -15.37 -33.03 20.47
CA GLY A 626 -15.68 -33.13 21.91
C GLY A 626 -14.45 -33.29 22.81
N HIS A 627 -13.31 -32.74 22.43
CA HIS A 627 -12.08 -32.79 23.21
C HIS A 627 -12.29 -32.37 24.68
N GLY A 628 -11.93 -33.24 25.62
CA GLY A 628 -12.06 -32.97 27.05
C GLY A 628 -13.46 -32.71 27.56
N GLY A 629 -14.51 -33.04 26.77
CA GLY A 629 -15.88 -32.72 27.09
C GLY A 629 -16.26 -31.24 26.91
N VAL A 630 -15.40 -30.47 26.30
CA VAL A 630 -15.61 -29.03 26.05
C VAL A 630 -16.80 -28.85 25.09
N LYS A 631 -17.72 -27.97 25.49
CA LYS A 631 -18.85 -27.50 24.66
C LYS A 631 -18.84 -25.97 24.69
N LEU A 632 -18.59 -25.36 23.58
CA LEU A 632 -18.74 -23.90 23.40
C LEU A 632 -20.19 -23.57 23.07
N GLY A 633 -20.67 -22.43 23.52
CA GLY A 633 -21.91 -21.85 22.99
C GLY A 633 -21.77 -21.52 21.51
N ASP A 634 -22.88 -21.57 20.75
CA ASP A 634 -22.88 -21.32 19.30
C ASP A 634 -22.21 -20.00 18.94
N GLY A 635 -22.43 -18.94 19.75
CA GLY A 635 -21.82 -17.62 19.55
C GLY A 635 -20.31 -17.63 19.80
N GLU A 636 -19.85 -18.26 20.91
CA GLU A 636 -18.41 -18.38 21.22
C GLU A 636 -17.65 -19.14 20.14
N PHE A 637 -18.31 -20.20 19.62
CA PHE A 637 -17.70 -20.99 18.55
C PHE A 637 -17.69 -20.25 17.21
N ALA A 638 -18.73 -19.45 16.92
CA ALA A 638 -18.76 -18.59 15.76
C ALA A 638 -17.68 -17.49 15.83
N ASP A 639 -17.50 -16.88 17.00
CA ASP A 639 -16.49 -15.85 17.24
C ASP A 639 -15.08 -16.39 17.04
N LEU A 640 -14.77 -17.56 17.62
CA LEU A 640 -13.46 -18.22 17.45
C LEU A 640 -13.15 -18.49 15.97
N ARG A 641 -14.12 -18.99 15.21
CA ARG A 641 -13.95 -19.30 13.78
C ARG A 641 -13.79 -18.05 12.96
N ALA A 642 -14.64 -17.05 13.16
CA ALA A 642 -14.60 -15.79 12.46
C ALA A 642 -13.28 -15.05 12.71
N TRP A 643 -12.76 -15.07 13.95
CA TRP A 643 -11.45 -14.52 14.30
C TRP A 643 -10.31 -15.20 13.53
N ILE A 644 -10.29 -16.54 13.44
CA ILE A 644 -9.29 -17.27 12.67
C ILE A 644 -9.37 -16.89 11.18
N ASP A 645 -10.58 -16.82 10.63
CA ASP A 645 -10.82 -16.51 9.23
C ASP A 645 -10.54 -15.04 8.88
N ALA A 646 -10.45 -14.17 9.88
CA ALA A 646 -10.03 -12.77 9.76
C ALA A 646 -8.51 -12.55 10.00
N ASN A 647 -7.68 -13.57 9.79
CA ASN A 647 -6.23 -13.58 10.00
C ASN A 647 -5.78 -13.52 11.46
N ALA A 648 -6.63 -13.92 12.39
CA ALA A 648 -6.32 -14.00 13.80
C ALA A 648 -5.67 -12.72 14.40
N PRO A 649 -6.27 -11.52 14.27
CA PRO A 649 -5.72 -10.28 14.83
C PRO A 649 -5.64 -10.36 16.36
N TYR A 650 -4.61 -9.69 16.93
CA TYR A 650 -4.39 -9.65 18.39
C TYR A 650 -4.76 -8.30 18.99
N TYR A 651 -4.21 -7.20 18.45
CA TYR A 651 -4.48 -5.85 18.94
C TYR A 651 -5.67 -5.22 18.25
N PRO A 652 -6.47 -4.41 18.98
CA PRO A 652 -7.60 -3.69 18.39
C PRO A 652 -7.20 -2.42 17.66
N THR A 653 -5.95 -1.95 17.82
CA THR A 653 -5.46 -0.69 17.25
C THR A 653 -3.97 -0.75 17.00
N GLU A 654 -3.51 -0.03 15.99
CA GLU A 654 -2.08 0.15 15.69
C GLU A 654 -1.40 1.11 16.68
N ASP A 655 -2.12 1.98 17.37
CA ASP A 655 -1.54 2.83 18.39
C ASP A 655 -0.93 2.01 19.53
N CYS A 656 0.19 2.45 20.09
CA CYS A 656 0.97 1.66 21.04
C CYS A 656 1.50 2.48 22.21
N ALA A 657 1.53 1.82 23.38
CA ALA A 657 2.03 2.43 24.61
C ALA A 657 3.54 2.63 24.62
N TYR A 658 4.29 1.82 23.89
CA TYR A 658 5.76 1.76 23.94
C TYR A 658 6.40 1.92 22.56
N PRO A 659 6.18 3.05 21.84
CA PRO A 659 6.57 3.20 20.44
C PRO A 659 8.08 3.09 20.19
N GLN A 660 8.92 3.26 21.21
CA GLN A 660 10.38 3.18 21.12
C GLN A 660 10.93 1.79 21.45
N ASN A 661 10.08 0.87 21.87
CA ASN A 661 10.47 -0.50 22.23
C ASN A 661 10.14 -1.48 21.09
N PRO A 662 10.70 -2.70 21.12
CA PRO A 662 10.45 -3.68 20.07
C PRO A 662 8.96 -3.87 19.78
N SER A 663 8.63 -3.89 18.49
CA SER A 663 7.26 -4.00 17.95
C SER A 663 6.29 -2.88 18.39
N GLY A 664 6.77 -1.81 19.02
CA GLY A 664 5.94 -0.77 19.62
C GLY A 664 5.13 -1.22 20.84
N ARG A 665 5.23 -2.48 21.24
CA ARG A 665 4.36 -3.15 22.22
C ARG A 665 5.07 -3.58 23.51
N SER A 666 6.37 -3.88 23.45
CA SER A 666 7.08 -4.43 24.62
C SER A 666 7.24 -3.40 25.73
N PRO A 667 6.92 -3.75 27.01
CA PRO A 667 7.24 -2.89 28.15
C PRO A 667 8.75 -2.89 28.49
N LEU A 668 9.50 -3.83 27.91
CA LEU A 668 10.95 -3.93 28.06
C LEU A 668 11.65 -3.28 26.86
N ALA A 669 12.70 -2.52 27.15
CA ALA A 669 13.59 -2.00 26.13
C ALA A 669 14.40 -3.15 25.51
N PHE A 670 14.91 -2.92 24.29
CA PHE A 670 15.68 -3.92 23.56
C PHE A 670 16.86 -4.50 24.36
N GLY A 671 17.66 -3.66 25.03
CA GLY A 671 18.78 -4.12 25.86
C GLY A 671 18.36 -4.99 27.05
N GLU A 672 17.18 -4.78 27.62
CA GLU A 672 16.67 -5.63 28.70
C GLU A 672 16.23 -6.99 28.15
N ILE A 673 15.60 -7.02 26.99
CA ILE A 673 15.23 -8.26 26.30
C ILE A 673 16.50 -9.05 25.93
N GLN A 674 17.47 -8.38 25.34
CA GLN A 674 18.76 -8.97 25.02
C GLN A 674 19.42 -9.58 26.26
N ARG A 675 19.48 -8.85 27.35
CA ARG A 675 20.06 -9.32 28.61
C ARG A 675 19.35 -10.58 29.18
N LEU A 676 18.01 -10.61 29.06
CA LEU A 676 17.24 -11.81 29.46
C LEU A 676 17.69 -13.07 28.68
N PHE A 677 17.85 -12.94 27.35
CA PHE A 677 18.27 -14.07 26.53
C PHE A 677 19.73 -14.45 26.76
N GLU A 678 20.64 -13.50 27.00
CA GLU A 678 22.04 -13.78 27.41
C GLU A 678 22.11 -14.57 28.70
N LEU A 679 21.30 -14.19 29.71
CA LEU A 679 21.25 -14.92 30.98
C LEU A 679 20.74 -16.35 30.81
N ALA A 680 19.73 -16.53 29.94
CA ALA A 680 19.20 -17.86 29.66
C ALA A 680 20.21 -18.73 28.90
N GLU A 681 21.02 -18.18 28.01
CA GLU A 681 22.02 -18.94 27.25
C GLU A 681 23.26 -19.31 28.09
N SER A 682 23.62 -18.46 29.05
CA SER A 682 24.69 -18.75 29.99
C SER A 682 24.31 -19.83 31.05
N GLY A 683 23.01 -20.19 31.09
CA GLY A 683 22.46 -21.16 32.04
C GLY A 683 22.56 -22.62 31.59
N ALA A 684 21.98 -23.51 32.40
CA ALA A 684 22.02 -24.95 32.20
C ALA A 684 21.14 -25.50 31.06
N GLY A 685 20.36 -24.63 30.39
CA GLY A 685 19.41 -25.02 29.33
C GLY A 685 19.61 -24.24 28.05
N LYS A 686 19.22 -24.82 26.89
CA LYS A 686 19.19 -24.13 25.63
C LYS A 686 17.79 -23.50 25.41
N PHE A 687 17.74 -22.20 25.22
CA PHE A 687 16.49 -21.50 24.96
C PHE A 687 16.34 -21.09 23.48
N GLY A 688 16.75 -21.97 22.58
CA GLY A 688 16.40 -21.82 21.16
C GLY A 688 17.21 -20.83 20.33
N TYR A 689 18.17 -20.06 20.91
CA TYR A 689 19.08 -19.16 20.21
C TYR A 689 20.53 -19.44 20.49
N SER A 690 21.40 -19.25 19.50
CA SER A 690 22.85 -19.34 19.69
C SER A 690 23.38 -18.02 20.30
N ARG A 691 24.56 -18.11 20.93
CA ARG A 691 25.24 -16.95 21.50
C ARG A 691 25.59 -15.89 20.44
N GLU A 692 25.87 -16.34 19.23
CA GLU A 692 26.10 -15.46 18.08
C GLU A 692 24.81 -14.70 17.70
N GLU A 693 23.67 -15.38 17.63
CA GLU A 693 22.38 -14.74 17.35
C GLU A 693 22.01 -13.70 18.40
N ILE A 694 22.27 -13.96 19.67
CA ILE A 694 22.00 -13.02 20.78
C ILE A 694 22.99 -11.84 20.74
N SER A 695 24.28 -12.08 20.48
CA SER A 695 25.26 -11.01 20.36
C SER A 695 25.02 -10.08 19.17
N GLU A 696 24.45 -10.61 18.11
CA GLU A 696 24.02 -9.83 16.94
C GLU A 696 22.84 -8.89 17.23
N LEU A 697 22.02 -9.18 18.23
CA LEU A 697 20.94 -8.32 18.69
C LEU A 697 21.46 -7.01 19.31
N GLY A 698 22.66 -7.00 19.90
CA GLY A 698 23.25 -5.84 20.59
C GLY A 698 23.90 -4.79 19.69
N ALA A 699 23.97 -5.02 18.40
CA ALA A 699 24.50 -3.97 17.51
C ALA A 699 23.45 -2.87 17.32
N PRO A 700 23.84 -1.58 17.44
CA PRO A 700 22.93 -0.49 17.19
C PRO A 700 22.30 -0.65 15.81
N PHE A 701 20.99 -0.45 15.73
CA PHE A 701 20.24 -0.45 14.47
C PHE A 701 20.81 0.63 13.55
N GLY A 702 21.92 0.32 12.91
CA GLY A 702 22.49 1.14 11.85
C GLY A 702 21.58 1.00 10.65
N ILE A 703 20.88 2.05 10.38
CA ILE A 703 20.20 2.31 9.13
C ILE A 703 21.06 1.75 7.99
N TRP A 704 20.60 0.65 7.38
CA TRP A 704 21.07 0.17 6.07
C TRP A 704 22.59 0.13 5.78
N LYS A 705 23.30 -0.78 6.40
CA LYS A 705 24.46 -1.41 5.77
C LYS A 705 24.52 -2.89 6.11
N GLY A 706 23.85 -3.68 5.34
CA GLY A 706 24.26 -5.07 5.13
C GLY A 706 23.78 -6.14 6.13
N ASN A 707 22.76 -5.91 6.98
CA ASN A 707 22.37 -6.92 7.97
C ASN A 707 20.84 -7.22 8.03
N VAL A 708 20.35 -7.83 6.96
CA VAL A 708 19.00 -8.45 6.92
C VAL A 708 18.80 -9.51 8.00
N VAL A 709 19.90 -10.16 8.41
CA VAL A 709 19.88 -11.23 9.45
C VAL A 709 19.53 -10.68 10.83
N LYS A 710 20.06 -9.51 11.22
CA LYS A 710 19.81 -8.89 12.54
C LYS A 710 18.36 -8.49 12.75
N ASN A 711 17.73 -7.96 11.71
CA ASN A 711 16.32 -7.59 11.77
C ASN A 711 15.39 -8.80 11.86
N ARG A 712 15.73 -9.92 11.23
CA ARG A 712 14.98 -11.18 11.33
C ARG A 712 14.98 -11.77 12.74
N ILE A 713 16.07 -11.63 13.46
CA ILE A 713 16.20 -12.17 14.83
C ILE A 713 15.40 -11.28 15.79
N ALA A 714 15.52 -9.96 15.70
CA ALA A 714 14.74 -9.04 16.50
C ALA A 714 13.23 -9.23 16.28
N ALA A 715 12.80 -9.41 15.01
CA ALA A 715 11.43 -9.70 14.64
C ALA A 715 10.90 -11.04 15.18
N ARG A 716 11.76 -12.00 15.49
CA ARG A 716 11.36 -13.30 16.01
C ARG A 716 11.28 -13.35 17.53
N LEU A 717 12.02 -12.50 18.25
CA LEU A 717 12.08 -12.56 19.71
C LEU A 717 10.71 -12.46 20.39
N TYR A 718 9.82 -11.62 19.89
CA TYR A 718 8.50 -11.45 20.48
C TYR A 718 7.52 -12.58 20.10
N ARG A 719 7.87 -13.44 19.14
CA ARG A 719 7.12 -14.66 18.80
C ARG A 719 7.42 -15.83 19.73
N TYR A 720 8.31 -15.65 20.70
CA TYR A 720 8.64 -16.67 21.70
C TYR A 720 7.84 -16.47 22.97
N GLU A 721 7.43 -17.56 23.53
CA GLU A 721 6.73 -17.62 24.81
C GLU A 721 7.74 -17.49 25.96
N ALA A 722 8.58 -16.46 25.96
CA ALA A 722 9.71 -16.32 26.86
C ALA A 722 9.31 -15.83 28.26
N VAL A 723 8.33 -14.93 28.32
CA VAL A 723 8.03 -14.12 29.50
C VAL A 723 6.55 -14.18 29.83
N SER A 724 6.22 -14.25 31.12
CA SER A 724 4.90 -13.95 31.66
C SER A 724 5.02 -12.72 32.57
N PHE A 725 4.37 -11.62 32.22
CA PHE A 725 4.31 -10.44 33.05
C PHE A 725 3.23 -10.53 34.14
N ASP A 726 2.21 -11.36 33.95
CA ASP A 726 1.16 -11.58 34.93
C ASP A 726 1.60 -12.50 36.05
N ARG A 727 2.50 -13.42 35.78
CA ARG A 727 3.09 -14.37 36.71
C ARG A 727 4.60 -14.51 36.45
N PRO A 728 5.42 -13.52 36.84
CA PRO A 728 6.84 -13.44 36.49
C PRO A 728 7.65 -14.72 36.79
N GLU A 729 7.35 -15.38 37.89
CA GLU A 729 8.00 -16.60 38.36
C GLU A 729 7.72 -17.83 37.49
N LEU A 730 6.64 -17.78 36.70
CA LEU A 730 6.28 -18.85 35.75
C LEU A 730 6.81 -18.59 34.34
N SER A 731 7.60 -17.53 34.15
CA SER A 731 8.17 -17.20 32.84
C SER A 731 8.99 -18.35 32.28
N PRO A 732 8.67 -18.87 31.10
CA PRO A 732 9.34 -20.02 30.49
C PRO A 732 10.87 -19.89 30.41
N ILE A 733 11.39 -18.67 30.17
CA ILE A 733 12.82 -18.38 30.04
C ILE A 733 13.60 -18.71 31.33
N LEU A 734 12.97 -18.59 32.50
CA LEU A 734 13.61 -18.88 33.77
C LEU A 734 14.01 -20.36 33.91
N LYS A 735 13.33 -21.27 33.19
CA LYS A 735 13.68 -22.71 33.20
C LYS A 735 15.02 -23.01 32.57
N ALA A 736 15.58 -22.09 31.79
CA ALA A 736 16.91 -22.21 31.21
C ALA A 736 18.02 -21.68 32.13
N ILE A 737 17.67 -21.09 33.28
CA ILE A 737 18.59 -20.49 34.24
C ILE A 737 18.52 -21.27 35.54
N GLU A 738 19.67 -21.49 36.19
CA GLU A 738 19.74 -22.19 37.49
C GLU A 738 18.93 -21.42 38.54
N ALA A 739 17.93 -22.09 39.11
CA ALA A 739 17.03 -21.49 40.10
C ALA A 739 17.81 -21.00 41.35
N GLY A 740 17.54 -19.78 41.80
CA GLY A 740 18.20 -19.15 42.95
C GLY A 740 19.62 -18.62 42.65
N SER A 741 20.13 -18.76 41.43
CA SER A 741 21.41 -18.15 41.05
C SER A 741 21.27 -16.62 40.91
N PRO A 742 22.37 -15.85 40.97
CA PRO A 742 22.37 -14.42 40.70
C PRO A 742 21.77 -14.09 39.29
N ALA A 743 22.03 -14.94 38.31
CA ALA A 743 21.46 -14.80 36.96
C ALA A 743 19.94 -14.99 36.96
N HIS A 744 19.41 -15.92 37.74
CA HIS A 744 17.96 -16.13 37.88
C HIS A 744 17.28 -14.90 38.52
N GLU A 745 17.87 -14.39 39.61
CA GLU A 745 17.33 -13.20 40.28
C GLU A 745 17.38 -11.96 39.39
N GLU A 746 18.45 -11.77 38.61
CA GLU A 746 18.57 -10.70 37.62
C GLU A 746 17.48 -10.81 36.56
N ALA A 747 17.30 -12.00 35.97
CA ALA A 747 16.29 -12.25 34.96
C ALA A 747 14.87 -12.00 35.49
N LEU A 748 14.56 -12.53 36.69
CA LEU A 748 13.28 -12.30 37.34
C LEU A 748 13.06 -10.82 37.65
N GLY A 749 14.10 -10.10 38.06
CA GLY A 749 14.05 -8.66 38.30
C GLY A 749 13.73 -7.87 37.02
N ILE A 750 14.30 -8.25 35.88
CA ILE A 750 13.95 -7.62 34.58
C ILE A 750 12.47 -7.86 34.27
N ILE A 751 11.98 -9.07 34.40
CA ILE A 751 10.58 -9.43 34.10
C ILE A 751 9.60 -8.67 35.02
N ARG A 752 9.89 -8.59 36.32
CA ARG A 752 9.08 -7.82 37.31
C ARG A 752 9.02 -6.34 36.94
N ARG A 753 10.13 -5.72 36.50
CA ARG A 753 10.12 -4.34 36.00
C ARG A 753 9.21 -4.17 34.79
N GLY A 754 9.17 -5.14 33.88
CA GLY A 754 8.23 -5.12 32.75
C GLY A 754 6.76 -5.18 33.20
N ALA A 755 6.45 -6.05 34.17
CA ALA A 755 5.13 -6.14 34.78
C ALA A 755 4.71 -4.82 35.48
N GLU A 756 5.60 -4.20 36.23
CA GLU A 756 5.36 -2.91 36.87
C GLU A 756 5.10 -1.77 35.84
N ARG A 757 5.84 -1.80 34.72
CA ARG A 757 5.61 -0.83 33.63
C ARG A 757 4.25 -1.01 32.99
N LEU A 758 3.83 -2.24 32.73
CA LEU A 758 2.51 -2.56 32.19
C LEU A 758 1.39 -2.09 33.15
N ALA A 759 1.56 -2.28 34.46
CA ALA A 759 0.61 -1.83 35.46
C ALA A 759 0.48 -0.29 35.49
N LYS A 760 1.59 0.43 35.26
CA LYS A 760 1.62 1.91 35.24
C LYS A 760 1.17 2.49 33.91
N LYS A 761 1.44 1.82 32.82
CA LYS A 761 1.11 2.25 31.47
C LYS A 761 0.55 1.06 30.68
N PRO A 762 -0.76 0.82 30.73
CA PRO A 762 -1.42 -0.29 30.07
C PRO A 762 -1.18 -0.31 28.56
N ARG A 763 -1.05 -1.50 27.98
CA ARG A 763 -1.02 -1.74 26.55
C ARG A 763 -2.44 -1.78 25.96
N ALA A 764 -2.55 -1.69 24.62
CA ALA A 764 -3.85 -1.71 23.93
C ALA A 764 -4.64 -3.03 24.11
N ASP A 765 -4.00 -4.11 24.57
CA ASP A 765 -4.64 -5.38 24.95
C ASP A 765 -5.10 -5.42 26.42
N MET A 766 -5.05 -4.31 27.12
CA MET A 766 -5.39 -4.18 28.55
C MET A 766 -6.50 -3.17 28.78
N ASP A 767 -7.23 -3.37 29.88
CA ASP A 767 -8.13 -2.35 30.40
C ASP A 767 -7.34 -1.12 30.87
N GLY A 768 -7.92 0.06 30.68
CA GLY A 768 -7.26 1.32 31.05
C GLY A 768 -6.24 1.83 30.02
N TYR A 769 -6.15 1.22 28.85
CA TYR A 769 -5.38 1.77 27.76
C TYR A 769 -5.97 3.09 27.28
N GLU A 770 -5.10 4.08 27.08
CA GLU A 770 -5.45 5.37 26.50
C GLU A 770 -4.64 5.61 25.22
N PHE A 771 -5.32 6.12 24.19
CA PHE A 771 -4.64 6.53 22.95
C PHE A 771 -3.55 7.55 23.23
N SER A 772 -2.42 7.40 22.56
CA SER A 772 -1.31 8.35 22.61
C SER A 772 -1.71 9.73 22.13
N ALA A 773 -0.95 10.75 22.51
CA ALA A 773 -1.17 12.11 22.01
C ALA A 773 -0.97 12.19 20.49
N ASP A 774 -0.02 11.43 19.94
CA ASP A 774 0.22 11.30 18.49
C ASP A 774 -0.99 10.72 17.77
N ALA A 775 -1.54 9.62 18.30
CA ALA A 775 -2.75 9.01 17.73
C ALA A 775 -3.95 9.98 17.76
N LYS A 776 -4.16 10.64 18.87
CA LYS A 776 -5.23 11.65 19.00
C LYS A 776 -5.06 12.79 17.99
N SER A 777 -3.82 13.24 17.77
CA SER A 777 -3.51 14.28 16.78
C SER A 777 -3.77 13.81 15.35
N LYS A 778 -3.30 12.62 15.00
CA LYS A 778 -3.52 12.04 13.67
C LYS A 778 -4.99 11.80 13.37
N ASN A 779 -5.75 11.30 14.33
CA ASN A 779 -7.19 11.11 14.18
C ASN A 779 -7.93 12.42 13.92
N ARG A 780 -7.66 13.47 14.72
CA ARG A 780 -8.25 14.80 14.49
C ARG A 780 -7.93 15.33 13.11
N ARG A 781 -6.68 15.21 12.68
CA ARG A 781 -6.28 15.63 11.33
C ARG A 781 -7.03 14.86 10.25
N MET A 782 -7.15 13.54 10.37
CA MET A 782 -7.88 12.72 9.42
C MET A 782 -9.38 13.12 9.38
N GLU A 783 -10.00 13.35 10.53
CA GLU A 783 -11.37 13.86 10.63
C GLU A 783 -11.53 15.21 9.93
N ALA A 784 -10.55 16.11 10.10
CA ALA A 784 -10.56 17.40 9.42
C ALA A 784 -10.46 17.26 7.89
N LEU A 785 -9.58 16.38 7.39
CA LEU A 785 -9.47 16.11 5.95
C LEU A 785 -10.73 15.47 5.36
N GLN A 786 -11.35 14.52 6.07
CA GLN A 786 -12.63 13.91 5.69
C GLN A 786 -13.76 14.95 5.67
N ARG A 787 -13.75 15.89 6.60
CA ARG A 787 -14.71 17.01 6.60
C ARG A 787 -14.56 17.89 5.36
N LEU A 788 -13.33 18.25 4.97
CA LEU A 788 -13.06 19.04 3.76
C LEU A 788 -13.57 18.31 2.50
N GLU A 789 -13.32 17.02 2.40
CA GLU A 789 -13.83 16.22 1.29
C GLU A 789 -15.36 16.14 1.30
N SER A 790 -15.98 15.96 2.45
CA SER A 790 -17.45 15.98 2.58
C SER A 790 -18.06 17.31 2.13
N LEU A 791 -17.42 18.43 2.40
CA LEU A 791 -17.85 19.75 1.92
C LEU A 791 -17.71 19.86 0.41
N ALA A 792 -16.61 19.39 -0.18
CA ALA A 792 -16.41 19.33 -1.62
C ALA A 792 -17.50 18.48 -2.30
N ARG A 793 -17.82 17.31 -1.76
CA ARG A 793 -18.87 16.40 -2.27
C ARG A 793 -20.25 17.06 -2.24
N LYS A 794 -20.60 17.74 -1.16
CA LYS A 794 -21.87 18.49 -1.05
C LYS A 794 -21.94 19.62 -2.07
N ALA A 795 -20.85 20.35 -2.28
CA ALA A 795 -20.80 21.40 -3.29
C ALA A 795 -21.02 20.84 -4.70
N ILE A 796 -20.35 19.74 -5.05
CA ILE A 796 -20.54 19.06 -6.34
C ILE A 796 -22.00 18.63 -6.52
N GLU A 797 -22.62 18.06 -5.49
CA GLU A 797 -24.02 17.61 -5.52
C GLU A 797 -25.00 18.77 -5.74
N SER A 798 -24.73 19.94 -5.13
CA SER A 798 -25.55 21.15 -5.31
C SER A 798 -25.22 21.96 -6.56
N GLY A 799 -24.23 21.54 -7.36
CA GLY A 799 -23.74 22.30 -8.51
C GLY A 799 -22.90 23.53 -8.13
N GLU A 800 -22.40 23.57 -6.89
CA GLU A 800 -21.57 24.64 -6.36
C GLU A 800 -20.08 24.25 -6.41
N SER A 801 -19.21 25.17 -6.02
CA SER A 801 -17.77 24.95 -5.90
C SER A 801 -17.33 25.17 -4.46
N PHE A 802 -16.54 24.23 -3.93
CA PHE A 802 -15.92 24.34 -2.63
C PHE A 802 -14.40 24.42 -2.76
N ARG A 803 -13.83 25.42 -2.15
CA ARG A 803 -12.39 25.57 -1.98
C ARG A 803 -12.10 26.05 -0.56
N ASP A 804 -11.29 25.32 0.16
CA ASP A 804 -10.87 25.77 1.49
C ASP A 804 -9.81 26.87 1.34
N PRO A 805 -10.06 28.10 1.83
CA PRO A 805 -9.11 29.21 1.72
C PRO A 805 -7.79 28.95 2.47
N GLU A 806 -7.84 28.20 3.57
CA GLU A 806 -6.66 27.96 4.43
C GLU A 806 -5.68 26.99 3.80
N THR A 807 -6.17 26.09 2.94
CA THR A 807 -5.29 25.13 2.24
C THR A 807 -4.31 25.81 1.28
N LEU A 808 -4.67 26.98 0.72
CA LEU A 808 -3.78 27.75 -0.16
C LEU A 808 -2.69 28.53 0.62
N GLU A 809 -2.94 28.82 1.88
CA GLU A 809 -1.95 29.47 2.75
C GLU A 809 -0.96 28.47 3.36
N GLY A 810 -1.12 27.17 3.10
CA GLY A 810 -0.28 26.10 3.64
C GLY A 810 -0.49 25.89 5.14
N LYS A 811 -1.63 26.31 5.66
CA LYS A 811 -2.03 26.03 7.04
C LYS A 811 -2.60 24.61 7.17
N ALA A 812 -2.43 24.03 8.34
CA ALA A 812 -3.17 22.80 8.66
C ALA A 812 -4.68 23.07 8.63
N PRO A 813 -5.52 22.07 8.26
CA PRO A 813 -6.96 22.23 8.32
C PRO A 813 -7.36 22.63 9.75
N ALA A 814 -8.27 23.59 9.87
CA ALA A 814 -8.79 24.01 11.19
C ALA A 814 -9.42 22.80 11.91
N GLU A 815 -9.11 22.62 13.19
CA GLU A 815 -9.61 21.54 14.05
C GLU A 815 -11.14 21.54 14.18
#